data_80e5fafad28ee001520e6b7ea937dccd
#
_entry.id   80e5fafad28ee001520e6b7ea937dccd
#
_cell.length_a   1.000
_cell.length_b   1.000
_cell.length_c   1.000
_cell.angle_alpha   90.00
_cell.angle_beta   90.00
_cell.angle_gamma   90.00
#
_symmetry.space_group_name_H-M   'P 1'
#
loop_
_entity.id
_entity.type
_entity.pdbx_description
1 polymer ?
#
loop_
_entity_poly.entity_id
_entity_poly.type
_entity_poly.pdbx_seq_one_letter_code
_entity_poly.pdbx_strand_id
1 'polypeptide(L)'
;MFLPDSCDFRFSIPINEPVQYISGNREKSFFIVATDSTLFVYLANPHLLICTYKRDAEETSERGEYRKVYWRHDSSSICVTTSKHCVYIYTIETSEDSDVFNLHDPYNSDYGRISQEFFLKQKRPKISLYLAVVAKLESFSTCVASLKDELFVCLRDGWVHRLSWTGEVLQDLSFNIRNVPFSTDQLHAKSTKLTGLSVYVADIVYCPLIGGLCCVLSDGRAGLFISSSHRFQPQNVAAVWALGLKDAVCCAANHKFRLIYFGCRNGDIAAYHLDDTNGSLVQTYRVSLSIKNSREYLAKLGPVHQIQCISQGYVFAVIWKLREASPFQYQNGSLSNGNLEALEKQASAEASANPPPVVAIFSPFGIQWWCSLEDASDRPAFRDISYNCIEWGPEGFQLWAGSDESVTLTHLVRSIYINQPSAEYHDRVIMVGANKVMLSPQRRLEKLAKAPYCVWNTFRIPYEYISLNWPIRFVGIDEECARIIAVAGNRGFAYYSLKSSKWKLFRNEAQEQALLVTGGVAVFNDFIVVTGCDMENDEENVFIYSCNQQLESSSATKFPVSQRIMMMNLRDDHMLTFDVAATISIFILKQIKNPKNPDIYECQIERCAEIRINEMLPHPTCVISTQLTSLNYHSEASFFCHGMDSLLVNVSGHLLLLSPFNKENAESDDDSHFQLHQPMLIASQVERVWLQPGHRDIPHLNKAVWINSGIRKMKVWLPLFHSGNMSSTSQESAKNFIARRIMLPIELNVYPIAIDEDCLACGVESLPSSTTSKCEELVPILVHNVTRNNEVFIHCLLRQLLKRNLGIYALEIASTCRQLPYFGHILELLLHDVLDEEATSSEPIPDPLLPRVVAFIHEFPEYLQTIVHCARKTELAFWNLLFSVSHHPRELFKMCLKEDQLDTATSCLIILQSMESTVASVQHATRLLEEALNKRRWLIARDIVRFLRSIDGTELDEVPESPLYQKLIPKGNKPLHVLSDSASDDYNLVFNSISDIGTTCWRFVRGLCTKGFGSFCVSFGF
;
A
#
# COMPACT_ATOMS: atom_id res chain seq x y z
N MET A 1 -0.84 -3.61 1.27
CA MET A 1 0.56 -3.39 1.63
C MET A 1 1.00 -4.50 2.55
N PHE A 2 2.21 -5.01 2.34
CA PHE A 2 2.88 -6.02 3.16
C PHE A 2 4.23 -5.48 3.60
N LEU A 3 4.57 -5.66 4.87
CA LEU A 3 5.83 -5.21 5.46
C LEU A 3 6.39 -6.30 6.38
N PRO A 4 7.72 -6.45 6.50
CA PRO A 4 8.32 -7.32 7.50
C PRO A 4 7.91 -6.92 8.92
N ASP A 5 7.57 -7.90 9.75
CA ASP A 5 7.08 -7.68 11.11
C ASP A 5 8.18 -7.79 12.16
N SER A 6 9.11 -8.70 11.94
CA SER A 6 10.19 -9.02 12.86
C SER A 6 11.41 -9.48 12.09
N CYS A 7 12.45 -9.81 12.83
CA CYS A 7 13.61 -10.48 12.24
C CYS A 7 13.22 -11.79 11.61
N ASP A 8 13.91 -12.10 10.52
CA ASP A 8 13.74 -13.34 9.82
C ASP A 8 14.15 -14.52 10.72
N PHE A 9 13.34 -15.55 10.67
CA PHE A 9 13.63 -16.80 11.32
C PHE A 9 14.41 -17.70 10.36
N ARG A 10 15.62 -18.05 10.72
CA ARG A 10 16.51 -18.90 9.91
C ARG A 10 16.65 -20.26 10.55
N PHE A 11 16.38 -21.32 9.78
CA PHE A 11 16.63 -22.68 10.22
C PHE A 11 17.51 -23.43 9.21
N SER A 12 18.52 -24.13 9.75
CA SER A 12 19.37 -24.99 8.96
C SER A 12 18.62 -26.26 8.56
N ILE A 13 18.89 -26.74 7.36
CA ILE A 13 18.38 -28.01 6.90
C ILE A 13 19.21 -29.11 7.53
N PRO A 14 18.63 -30.29 7.87
CA PRO A 14 19.36 -31.40 8.50
C PRO A 14 20.52 -32.00 7.66
N ILE A 15 20.68 -31.59 6.42
CA ILE A 15 21.63 -32.08 5.44
C ILE A 15 22.32 -30.87 4.82
N ASN A 16 23.64 -30.93 4.66
CA ASN A 16 24.44 -29.88 4.00
C ASN A 16 24.36 -29.98 2.48
N GLU A 17 23.15 -29.82 1.95
CA GLU A 17 22.86 -29.72 0.52
C GLU A 17 22.17 -28.40 0.22
N PRO A 18 22.42 -27.76 -0.94
CA PRO A 18 21.77 -26.51 -1.30
C PRO A 18 20.26 -26.67 -1.49
N VAL A 19 19.46 -25.70 -1.05
CA VAL A 19 18.04 -25.67 -1.37
C VAL A 19 17.87 -25.30 -2.83
N GLN A 20 17.33 -26.23 -3.60
CA GLN A 20 17.06 -26.02 -5.01
C GLN A 20 15.72 -25.32 -5.23
N TYR A 21 14.69 -25.73 -4.50
CA TYR A 21 13.35 -25.21 -4.69
C TYR A 21 12.48 -25.35 -3.43
N ILE A 22 11.57 -24.41 -3.24
CA ILE A 22 10.51 -24.46 -2.22
C ILE A 22 9.18 -24.34 -2.93
N SER A 23 8.24 -25.22 -2.60
CA SER A 23 6.89 -25.21 -3.17
C SER A 23 5.85 -25.51 -2.11
N GLY A 24 4.89 -24.63 -1.92
CA GLY A 24 3.73 -24.83 -1.05
C GLY A 24 2.58 -25.49 -1.79
N ASN A 25 1.76 -26.29 -1.07
CA ASN A 25 0.52 -26.80 -1.61
C ASN A 25 -0.48 -25.66 -1.88
N ARG A 26 -1.66 -25.96 -2.44
CA ARG A 26 -2.67 -24.96 -2.81
C ARG A 26 -3.09 -24.07 -1.62
N GLU A 27 -3.31 -24.67 -0.48
CA GLU A 27 -3.74 -23.98 0.75
C GLU A 27 -2.57 -23.34 1.50
N LYS A 28 -1.33 -23.61 1.05
CA LYS A 28 -0.10 -23.17 1.71
C LYS A 28 0.04 -23.69 3.14
N SER A 29 -0.63 -24.78 3.47
CA SER A 29 -0.52 -25.46 4.76
C SER A 29 0.74 -26.31 4.87
N PHE A 30 1.22 -26.88 3.74
CA PHE A 30 2.42 -27.71 3.64
C PHE A 30 3.39 -27.15 2.62
N PHE A 31 4.67 -27.27 2.92
CA PHE A 31 5.77 -26.84 2.05
C PHE A 31 6.74 -28.00 1.82
N ILE A 32 7.14 -28.17 0.58
CA ILE A 32 8.21 -29.06 0.22
C ILE A 32 9.46 -28.24 -0.06
N VAL A 33 10.52 -28.53 0.67
CA VAL A 33 11.86 -28.01 0.43
C VAL A 33 12.66 -29.12 -0.25
N ALA A 34 13.04 -28.90 -1.50
CA ALA A 34 13.84 -29.83 -2.28
C ALA A 34 15.31 -29.41 -2.27
N THR A 35 16.17 -30.34 -1.89
CA THR A 35 17.63 -30.26 -2.07
C THR A 35 18.06 -31.14 -3.24
N ASP A 36 19.33 -31.34 -3.46
CA ASP A 36 19.81 -32.16 -4.59
C ASP A 36 19.33 -33.63 -4.53
N SER A 37 19.27 -34.23 -3.34
CA SER A 37 18.89 -35.63 -3.16
C SER A 37 17.65 -35.85 -2.29
N THR A 38 17.23 -34.82 -1.53
CA THR A 38 16.26 -35.03 -0.44
C THR A 38 15.06 -34.09 -0.58
N LEU A 39 13.88 -34.58 -0.22
CA LEU A 39 12.63 -33.82 -0.10
C LEU A 39 12.25 -33.73 1.37
N PHE A 40 12.06 -32.53 1.87
CA PHE A 40 11.60 -32.25 3.23
C PHE A 40 10.17 -31.68 3.17
N VAL A 41 9.25 -32.26 3.94
CA VAL A 41 7.86 -31.75 4.06
C VAL A 41 7.72 -31.00 5.38
N TYR A 42 7.46 -29.72 5.30
CA TYR A 42 7.24 -28.84 6.44
C TYR A 42 5.77 -28.43 6.58
N LEU A 43 5.30 -28.31 7.81
CA LEU A 43 4.05 -27.62 8.14
C LEU A 43 4.31 -26.09 8.20
N ALA A 44 3.36 -25.32 7.68
CA ALA A 44 3.49 -23.86 7.65
C ALA A 44 3.39 -23.20 9.03
N ASN A 45 2.54 -23.74 9.91
CA ASN A 45 2.34 -23.26 11.27
C ASN A 45 1.84 -24.39 12.18
N PRO A 46 2.57 -24.76 13.24
CA PRO A 46 3.94 -24.36 13.57
C PRO A 46 4.95 -24.91 12.53
N HIS A 47 6.13 -24.27 12.42
CA HIS A 47 7.17 -24.63 11.45
C HIS A 47 7.83 -25.96 11.85
N LEU A 48 7.26 -27.07 11.45
CA LEU A 48 7.71 -28.41 11.81
C LEU A 48 8.04 -29.23 10.58
N LEU A 49 9.18 -29.90 10.64
CA LEU A 49 9.50 -30.97 9.70
C LEU A 49 8.64 -32.19 10.02
N ILE A 50 7.80 -32.61 9.06
CA ILE A 50 6.89 -33.75 9.23
C ILE A 50 7.48 -35.03 8.64
N CYS A 51 8.00 -34.94 7.41
CA CYS A 51 8.45 -36.09 6.63
C CYS A 51 9.70 -35.74 5.85
N THR A 52 10.57 -36.74 5.66
CA THR A 52 11.78 -36.64 4.85
C THR A 52 11.86 -37.84 3.91
N TYR A 53 12.10 -37.58 2.63
CA TYR A 53 12.36 -38.60 1.66
C TYR A 53 13.71 -38.36 1.02
N LYS A 54 14.65 -39.29 1.20
CA LYS A 54 16.04 -39.23 0.69
C LYS A 54 16.26 -40.30 -0.37
N ARG A 55 16.82 -39.91 -1.53
CA ARG A 55 17.29 -40.85 -2.56
C ARG A 55 18.71 -41.33 -2.28
N ASP A 56 19.02 -42.52 -2.78
CA ASP A 56 20.36 -43.03 -2.73
C ASP A 56 21.33 -42.24 -3.63
N ALA A 57 22.60 -42.23 -3.28
CA ALA A 57 23.62 -41.50 -4.04
C ALA A 57 23.78 -42.05 -5.47
N GLU A 58 23.65 -43.37 -5.66
CA GLU A 58 23.69 -44.01 -6.97
C GLU A 58 22.50 -43.55 -7.85
N GLU A 59 21.30 -43.54 -7.30
CA GLU A 59 20.08 -43.05 -7.97
C GLU A 59 20.17 -41.58 -8.34
N THR A 60 20.70 -40.74 -7.45
CA THR A 60 20.93 -39.31 -7.70
C THR A 60 21.95 -39.12 -8.82
N SER A 61 23.06 -39.91 -8.83
CA SER A 61 24.06 -39.87 -9.90
C SER A 61 23.49 -40.32 -11.25
N GLU A 62 22.65 -41.34 -11.29
CA GLU A 62 22.10 -41.90 -12.54
C GLU A 62 20.99 -40.99 -13.11
N ARG A 63 20.05 -40.55 -12.26
CA ARG A 63 18.81 -39.86 -12.65
C ARG A 63 18.81 -38.36 -12.46
N GLY A 64 19.90 -37.83 -11.89
CA GLY A 64 20.11 -36.38 -11.69
C GLY A 64 19.54 -35.84 -10.39
N GLU A 65 19.95 -34.65 -10.03
CA GLU A 65 19.54 -33.88 -8.85
C GLU A 65 18.12 -33.33 -9.03
N TYR A 66 17.41 -33.14 -7.92
CA TYR A 66 16.12 -32.46 -7.94
C TYR A 66 16.26 -31.00 -8.35
N ARG A 67 15.28 -30.46 -9.09
CA ARG A 67 15.30 -29.07 -9.58
C ARG A 67 14.06 -28.29 -9.17
N LYS A 68 12.86 -28.70 -9.58
CA LYS A 68 11.62 -27.99 -9.26
C LYS A 68 10.55 -28.98 -8.80
N VAL A 69 9.64 -28.50 -7.94
CA VAL A 69 8.53 -29.29 -7.39
C VAL A 69 7.21 -28.63 -7.77
N TYR A 70 6.26 -29.44 -8.22
CA TYR A 70 4.94 -29.01 -8.64
C TYR A 70 3.88 -29.85 -7.94
N TRP A 71 2.94 -29.19 -7.31
CA TRP A 71 1.83 -29.84 -6.63
C TRP A 71 0.68 -30.14 -7.58
N ARG A 72 0.01 -31.28 -7.34
CA ARG A 72 -1.32 -31.52 -7.87
C ARG A 72 -2.32 -30.60 -7.16
N HIS A 73 -3.39 -30.21 -7.88
CA HIS A 73 -4.39 -29.26 -7.39
C HIS A 73 -5.07 -29.68 -6.07
N ASP A 74 -5.28 -31.00 -5.86
CA ASP A 74 -5.90 -31.60 -4.67
C ASP A 74 -4.88 -31.87 -3.55
N SER A 75 -3.64 -31.51 -3.72
CA SER A 75 -2.52 -31.75 -2.78
C SER A 75 -2.22 -33.24 -2.52
N SER A 76 -2.76 -34.16 -3.30
CA SER A 76 -2.57 -35.62 -3.14
C SER A 76 -1.24 -36.12 -3.72
N SER A 77 -0.64 -35.39 -4.63
CA SER A 77 0.57 -35.80 -5.34
C SER A 77 1.46 -34.62 -5.68
N ILE A 78 2.75 -34.90 -5.86
CA ILE A 78 3.74 -33.94 -6.35
C ILE A 78 4.52 -34.51 -7.54
N CYS A 79 4.89 -33.63 -8.43
CA CYS A 79 5.79 -33.90 -9.54
C CYS A 79 7.12 -33.19 -9.29
N VAL A 80 8.24 -33.93 -9.36
CA VAL A 80 9.58 -33.36 -9.14
C VAL A 80 10.42 -33.61 -10.39
N THR A 81 10.93 -32.52 -10.97
CA THR A 81 11.86 -32.60 -12.13
C THR A 81 13.30 -32.77 -11.68
N THR A 82 14.11 -33.44 -12.48
CA THR A 82 15.54 -33.60 -12.20
C THR A 82 16.43 -32.87 -13.20
N SER A 83 17.72 -32.78 -12.91
CA SER A 83 18.73 -32.21 -13.80
C SER A 83 18.98 -33.06 -15.05
N LYS A 84 18.48 -34.28 -15.08
CA LYS A 84 18.50 -35.19 -16.23
C LYS A 84 17.09 -35.39 -16.80
N HIS A 85 16.87 -36.46 -17.57
CA HIS A 85 15.62 -36.72 -18.31
C HIS A 85 14.54 -37.42 -17.46
N CYS A 86 14.53 -37.27 -16.16
CA CYS A 86 13.63 -37.95 -15.27
C CYS A 86 12.67 -37.02 -14.56
N VAL A 87 11.43 -37.46 -14.43
CA VAL A 87 10.37 -36.82 -13.65
C VAL A 87 9.85 -37.84 -12.65
N TYR A 88 9.87 -37.44 -11.39
CA TYR A 88 9.38 -38.26 -10.28
C TYR A 88 7.96 -37.80 -9.90
N ILE A 89 7.07 -38.76 -9.70
CA ILE A 89 5.74 -38.51 -9.17
C ILE A 89 5.63 -39.20 -7.82
N TYR A 90 5.38 -38.43 -6.79
CA TYR A 90 5.18 -38.91 -5.43
C TYR A 90 3.74 -38.76 -5.04
N THR A 91 3.22 -39.71 -4.31
CA THR A 91 1.89 -39.67 -3.69
C THR A 91 2.04 -39.33 -2.23
N ILE A 92 1.15 -38.45 -1.74
CA ILE A 92 1.08 -38.01 -0.37
C ILE A 92 -0.09 -38.69 0.31
N GLU A 93 0.19 -39.49 1.33
CA GLU A 93 -0.82 -40.10 2.16
C GLU A 93 -0.86 -39.39 3.53
N THR A 94 -2.04 -38.99 3.94
CA THR A 94 -2.32 -38.44 5.27
C THR A 94 -3.04 -39.48 6.10
N SER A 95 -2.45 -39.83 7.26
CA SER A 95 -3.09 -40.75 8.22
C SER A 95 -3.85 -39.95 9.26
N GLU A 96 -5.01 -40.44 9.66
CA GLU A 96 -5.81 -39.88 10.76
C GLU A 96 -5.16 -40.11 12.13
N ASP A 97 -4.23 -41.06 12.24
CA ASP A 97 -3.41 -41.27 13.44
C ASP A 97 -2.48 -40.09 13.63
N SER A 98 -2.84 -39.19 14.50
CA SER A 98 -2.07 -38.01 14.79
C SER A 98 -1.23 -38.17 16.03
N ASP A 99 0.10 -37.97 15.90
CA ASP A 99 0.99 -37.86 17.04
C ASP A 99 0.77 -36.51 17.75
N VAL A 100 0.68 -36.56 19.08
CA VAL A 100 0.59 -35.36 19.91
C VAL A 100 2.00 -34.85 20.19
N PHE A 101 2.26 -33.58 19.92
CA PHE A 101 3.55 -32.98 20.24
C PHE A 101 3.37 -31.76 21.17
N ASN A 102 4.38 -31.52 21.99
CA ASN A 102 4.47 -30.35 22.84
C ASN A 102 5.27 -29.27 22.10
N LEU A 103 4.67 -28.10 21.92
CA LEU A 103 5.39 -26.93 21.45
C LEU A 103 6.30 -26.43 22.58
N HIS A 104 7.61 -26.64 22.47
CA HIS A 104 8.58 -25.90 23.26
C HIS A 104 8.83 -24.59 22.52
N ASP A 105 8.38 -23.48 23.11
CA ASP A 105 8.77 -22.16 22.65
C ASP A 105 10.22 -21.89 23.11
N PRO A 106 11.21 -21.89 22.20
CA PRO A 106 12.60 -21.68 22.57
C PRO A 106 12.88 -20.27 23.11
N TYR A 107 11.98 -19.32 22.93
CA TYR A 107 12.14 -17.94 23.39
C TYR A 107 11.55 -17.65 24.77
N ASN A 108 10.80 -18.57 25.36
CA ASN A 108 10.17 -18.42 26.67
C ASN A 108 10.82 -19.26 27.79
N SER A 109 12.14 -19.46 27.75
CA SER A 109 12.85 -20.19 28.80
C SER A 109 12.78 -19.55 30.20
N ASP A 110 12.43 -18.26 30.32
CA ASP A 110 12.36 -17.56 31.60
C ASP A 110 10.97 -17.59 32.28
N TYR A 111 9.93 -18.05 31.60
CA TYR A 111 8.63 -18.32 32.22
C TYR A 111 8.50 -19.77 32.73
N GLY A 112 9.55 -20.34 33.18
CA GLY A 112 9.73 -21.71 33.57
C GLY A 112 8.95 -22.20 34.77
N ARG A 113 7.71 -21.80 35.04
CA ARG A 113 6.81 -22.36 36.06
C ARG A 113 5.31 -22.12 35.86
N ILE A 114 4.89 -21.90 34.62
CA ILE A 114 3.46 -22.03 34.35
C ILE A 114 3.23 -23.52 34.10
N SER A 115 2.37 -24.12 34.96
CA SER A 115 2.12 -25.54 35.01
C SER A 115 1.95 -26.17 33.62
N GLN A 116 2.58 -27.32 33.39
CA GLN A 116 2.51 -28.14 32.16
C GLN A 116 1.06 -28.47 31.71
N GLU A 117 0.06 -28.15 32.50
CA GLU A 117 -1.34 -28.35 32.22
C GLU A 117 -1.94 -27.37 31.19
N PHE A 118 -1.27 -26.26 30.90
CA PHE A 118 -1.70 -25.26 29.92
C PHE A 118 -1.10 -25.40 28.52
N PHE A 119 -0.24 -26.35 28.28
CA PHE A 119 0.23 -26.62 26.93
C PHE A 119 -0.84 -27.40 26.17
N LEU A 120 -1.48 -26.71 25.25
CA LEU A 120 -2.38 -27.33 24.30
C LEU A 120 -1.63 -28.40 23.50
N LYS A 121 -2.08 -29.63 23.65
CA LYS A 121 -1.57 -30.76 22.88
C LYS A 121 -2.06 -30.63 21.45
N GLN A 122 -1.24 -30.12 20.56
CA GLN A 122 -1.56 -30.07 19.14
C GLN A 122 -1.34 -31.46 18.50
N LYS A 123 -2.28 -31.87 17.67
CA LYS A 123 -2.17 -33.08 16.88
C LYS A 123 -1.31 -32.78 15.66
N ARG A 124 -0.22 -33.54 15.47
CA ARG A 124 0.62 -33.48 14.30
C ARG A 124 0.04 -34.39 13.23
N PRO A 125 -0.30 -33.89 12.01
CA PRO A 125 -0.75 -34.76 10.93
C PRO A 125 0.38 -35.69 10.52
N LYS A 126 0.13 -36.96 10.44
CA LYS A 126 1.09 -37.95 9.94
C LYS A 126 1.00 -37.99 8.43
N ILE A 127 2.04 -37.50 7.80
CA ILE A 127 2.17 -37.45 6.33
C ILE A 127 3.30 -38.39 5.93
N SER A 128 3.03 -39.21 4.93
CA SER A 128 4.00 -40.10 4.31
C SER A 128 4.11 -39.79 2.82
N LEU A 129 5.33 -39.79 2.31
CA LEU A 129 5.64 -39.53 0.92
C LEU A 129 6.11 -40.84 0.27
N TYR A 130 5.40 -41.28 -0.74
CA TYR A 130 5.69 -42.53 -1.47
C TYR A 130 6.00 -42.23 -2.93
N LEU A 131 7.06 -42.87 -3.45
CA LEU A 131 7.37 -42.78 -4.86
C LEU A 131 6.34 -43.64 -5.64
N ALA A 132 5.54 -42.99 -6.46
CA ALA A 132 4.55 -43.69 -7.29
C ALA A 132 5.17 -44.12 -8.62
N VAL A 133 5.81 -43.20 -9.33
CA VAL A 133 6.33 -43.46 -10.69
C VAL A 133 7.57 -42.60 -10.95
N VAL A 134 8.51 -43.14 -11.75
CA VAL A 134 9.61 -42.38 -12.38
C VAL A 134 9.39 -42.44 -13.89
N ALA A 135 9.00 -41.30 -14.47
CA ALA A 135 8.87 -41.14 -15.91
C ALA A 135 10.19 -40.74 -16.53
N LYS A 136 10.66 -41.51 -17.53
CA LYS A 136 11.85 -41.15 -18.31
C LYS A 136 11.43 -40.39 -19.56
N LEU A 137 11.98 -39.21 -19.77
CA LEU A 137 11.68 -38.33 -20.91
C LEU A 137 12.73 -38.53 -22.02
N GLU A 138 12.35 -38.19 -23.26
CA GLU A 138 13.26 -38.27 -24.42
C GLU A 138 14.31 -37.14 -24.41
N SER A 139 14.00 -36.00 -23.81
CA SER A 139 14.89 -34.81 -23.72
C SER A 139 14.82 -34.19 -22.34
N PHE A 140 15.69 -33.20 -22.06
CA PHE A 140 15.72 -32.48 -20.77
C PHE A 140 14.45 -31.68 -20.57
N SER A 141 13.82 -31.83 -19.40
CA SER A 141 12.71 -30.97 -18.99
C SER A 141 13.21 -29.58 -18.62
N THR A 142 12.56 -28.55 -19.16
CA THR A 142 12.90 -27.15 -18.87
C THR A 142 11.98 -26.53 -17.83
N CYS A 143 10.67 -26.76 -17.97
CA CYS A 143 9.65 -26.28 -17.06
C CYS A 143 8.40 -27.18 -17.14
N VAL A 144 7.55 -27.09 -16.12
CA VAL A 144 6.30 -27.84 -16.03
C VAL A 144 5.18 -26.93 -15.60
N ALA A 145 4.00 -27.06 -16.20
CA ALA A 145 2.76 -26.48 -15.69
C ALA A 145 1.84 -27.61 -15.19
N SER A 146 1.44 -27.51 -13.92
CA SER A 146 0.53 -28.46 -13.29
C SER A 146 -0.92 -28.03 -13.52
N LEU A 147 -1.72 -28.91 -14.13
CA LEU A 147 -3.15 -28.79 -14.25
C LEU A 147 -3.83 -29.83 -13.35
N LYS A 148 -5.15 -29.77 -13.24
CA LYS A 148 -5.92 -30.66 -12.37
C LYS A 148 -5.61 -32.12 -12.60
N ASP A 149 -5.65 -32.58 -13.86
CA ASP A 149 -5.57 -34.00 -14.24
C ASP A 149 -4.28 -34.34 -14.98
N GLU A 150 -3.50 -33.36 -15.41
CA GLU A 150 -2.37 -33.52 -16.31
C GLU A 150 -1.24 -32.54 -16.00
N LEU A 151 -0.04 -32.91 -16.47
CA LEU A 151 1.15 -32.08 -16.43
C LEU A 151 1.57 -31.70 -17.86
N PHE A 152 1.86 -30.42 -18.09
CA PHE A 152 2.50 -29.95 -19.32
C PHE A 152 3.99 -29.87 -19.07
N VAL A 153 4.74 -30.82 -19.60
CA VAL A 153 6.20 -30.92 -19.45
C VAL A 153 6.86 -30.39 -20.72
N CYS A 154 7.52 -29.25 -20.62
CA CYS A 154 8.26 -28.63 -21.71
C CYS A 154 9.66 -29.20 -21.80
N LEU A 155 10.09 -29.54 -23.00
CA LEU A 155 11.37 -30.15 -23.29
C LEU A 155 12.27 -29.22 -24.09
N ARG A 156 13.58 -29.43 -23.98
CA ARG A 156 14.62 -28.60 -24.65
C ARG A 156 14.59 -28.72 -26.17
N ASP A 157 14.02 -29.77 -26.73
CA ASP A 157 13.86 -29.97 -28.16
C ASP A 157 12.63 -29.25 -28.77
N GLY A 158 11.85 -28.56 -27.92
CA GLY A 158 10.66 -27.79 -28.29
C GLY A 158 9.36 -28.60 -28.25
N TRP A 159 9.38 -29.83 -27.78
CA TRP A 159 8.17 -30.57 -27.47
C TRP A 159 7.56 -30.14 -26.14
N VAL A 160 6.24 -30.09 -26.10
CA VAL A 160 5.42 -29.96 -24.90
C VAL A 160 4.67 -31.27 -24.75
N HIS A 161 5.18 -32.13 -23.86
CA HIS A 161 4.55 -33.41 -23.57
C HIS A 161 3.44 -33.23 -22.52
N ARG A 162 2.38 -33.95 -22.73
CA ARG A 162 1.32 -34.07 -21.71
C ARG A 162 1.50 -35.38 -20.98
N LEU A 163 1.67 -35.26 -19.69
CA LEU A 163 1.92 -36.39 -18.80
C LEU A 163 0.73 -36.51 -17.83
N SER A 164 0.20 -37.72 -17.68
CA SER A 164 -0.78 -37.99 -16.63
C SER A 164 -0.10 -38.05 -15.27
N TRP A 165 -0.85 -37.89 -14.19
CA TRP A 165 -0.32 -38.09 -12.83
C TRP A 165 0.03 -39.56 -12.52
N THR A 166 -0.26 -40.48 -13.42
CA THR A 166 0.18 -41.89 -13.38
C THR A 166 1.52 -42.11 -14.10
N GLY A 167 2.12 -41.04 -14.69
CA GLY A 167 3.41 -41.08 -15.37
C GLY A 167 3.33 -41.48 -16.86
N GLU A 168 2.15 -41.64 -17.43
CA GLU A 168 1.97 -41.94 -18.85
C GLU A 168 2.01 -40.72 -19.73
N VAL A 169 2.78 -40.79 -20.80
CA VAL A 169 2.86 -39.70 -21.79
C VAL A 169 1.67 -39.84 -22.76
N LEU A 170 0.83 -38.81 -22.81
CA LEU A 170 -0.32 -38.69 -23.70
C LEU A 170 0.16 -38.18 -25.07
N GLN A 171 0.65 -39.08 -25.92
CA GLN A 171 1.28 -38.72 -27.20
C GLN A 171 0.33 -37.95 -28.12
N ASP A 172 -0.94 -38.36 -28.20
CA ASP A 172 -1.96 -37.73 -29.07
C ASP A 172 -2.28 -36.27 -28.67
N LEU A 173 -1.99 -35.91 -27.45
CA LEU A 173 -2.23 -34.58 -26.92
C LEU A 173 -0.94 -33.70 -26.82
N SER A 174 0.23 -34.32 -27.08
CA SER A 174 1.52 -33.63 -27.05
C SER A 174 1.72 -32.82 -28.35
N PHE A 175 2.36 -31.67 -28.27
CA PHE A 175 2.60 -30.82 -29.45
C PHE A 175 4.00 -30.21 -29.44
N ASN A 176 4.48 -29.86 -30.64
CA ASN A 176 5.74 -29.15 -30.78
C ASN A 176 5.45 -27.64 -31.00
N ILE A 177 6.12 -26.78 -30.24
CA ILE A 177 5.92 -25.30 -30.31
C ILE A 177 6.17 -24.72 -31.71
N ARG A 178 7.00 -25.39 -32.53
CA ARG A 178 7.30 -24.94 -33.92
C ARG A 178 6.08 -25.08 -34.84
N ASN A 179 5.14 -25.96 -34.51
CA ASN A 179 3.92 -26.13 -35.28
C ASN A 179 2.80 -25.20 -34.87
N VAL A 180 2.93 -24.55 -33.70
CA VAL A 180 1.95 -23.62 -33.17
C VAL A 180 1.98 -22.31 -33.97
N PRO A 181 0.84 -21.84 -34.48
CA PRO A 181 0.76 -20.51 -35.11
C PRO A 181 0.80 -19.40 -34.07
N PHE A 182 1.73 -18.47 -34.22
CA PHE A 182 1.86 -17.29 -33.40
C PHE A 182 1.32 -16.06 -34.12
N SER A 183 0.46 -15.28 -33.48
CA SER A 183 -0.12 -14.04 -33.99
C SER A 183 0.12 -12.86 -33.07
N THR A 184 -0.15 -11.66 -33.54
CA THR A 184 -0.12 -10.44 -32.70
C THR A 184 -1.43 -10.20 -31.97
N ASP A 185 -2.52 -10.69 -32.52
CA ASP A 185 -3.87 -10.62 -31.98
C ASP A 185 -4.67 -11.87 -32.40
N GLN A 186 -5.86 -12.06 -31.83
CA GLN A 186 -6.70 -13.21 -32.12
C GLN A 186 -7.65 -13.00 -33.32
N LEU A 187 -7.91 -11.76 -33.72
CA LEU A 187 -8.89 -11.43 -34.76
C LEU A 187 -8.28 -11.32 -36.17
N HIS A 188 -7.06 -10.79 -36.28
CA HIS A 188 -6.42 -10.42 -37.56
C HIS A 188 -5.21 -11.32 -37.89
N ALA A 189 -5.39 -12.62 -37.81
CA ALA A 189 -4.36 -13.62 -37.83
C ALA A 189 -3.46 -13.67 -39.10
N LYS A 190 -2.47 -12.80 -39.20
CA LYS A 190 -1.22 -13.17 -39.89
C LYS A 190 -0.38 -13.99 -38.91
N SER A 191 -0.63 -15.27 -38.85
CA SER A 191 0.14 -16.17 -38.01
C SER A 191 1.47 -16.53 -38.65
N THR A 192 2.53 -16.49 -37.85
CA THR A 192 3.87 -16.93 -38.23
C THR A 192 4.29 -18.13 -37.40
N LYS A 193 4.88 -19.13 -38.02
CA LYS A 193 5.50 -20.25 -37.32
C LYS A 193 6.91 -19.89 -36.85
N LEU A 194 7.36 -20.51 -35.75
CA LEU A 194 8.70 -20.33 -35.24
C LEU A 194 9.74 -20.90 -36.22
N THR A 195 10.72 -20.10 -36.62
CA THR A 195 11.74 -20.46 -37.63
C THR A 195 13.07 -20.94 -37.02
N GLY A 196 13.23 -21.02 -35.70
CA GLY A 196 14.49 -21.40 -35.02
C GLY A 196 14.53 -22.87 -34.62
N LEU A 197 15.58 -23.62 -34.99
CA LEU A 197 15.76 -25.04 -34.63
C LEU A 197 16.10 -25.26 -33.13
N SER A 198 16.56 -24.22 -32.41
CA SER A 198 17.00 -24.29 -31.01
C SER A 198 16.06 -23.62 -30.03
N VAL A 199 14.86 -23.16 -30.45
CA VAL A 199 13.92 -22.47 -29.57
C VAL A 199 13.07 -23.49 -28.80
N TYR A 200 13.00 -23.30 -27.47
CA TYR A 200 12.20 -24.10 -26.55
C TYR A 200 11.52 -23.21 -25.51
N VAL A 201 10.56 -23.74 -24.76
CA VAL A 201 9.91 -23.04 -23.66
C VAL A 201 10.81 -23.06 -22.43
N ALA A 202 11.24 -21.89 -21.97
CA ALA A 202 12.11 -21.73 -20.82
C ALA A 202 11.33 -21.68 -19.51
N ASP A 203 10.13 -21.07 -19.52
CA ASP A 203 9.23 -21.02 -18.38
C ASP A 203 7.77 -21.03 -18.84
N ILE A 204 6.87 -21.63 -18.04
CA ILE A 204 5.44 -21.78 -18.36
C ILE A 204 4.58 -21.69 -17.10
N VAL A 205 3.46 -20.97 -17.20
CA VAL A 205 2.49 -20.83 -16.10
C VAL A 205 1.07 -20.94 -16.65
N TYR A 206 0.23 -21.72 -15.99
CA TYR A 206 -1.18 -21.86 -16.36
C TYR A 206 -1.99 -20.67 -15.85
N CYS A 207 -2.74 -20.03 -16.74
CA CYS A 207 -3.51 -18.80 -16.50
C CYS A 207 -4.99 -19.00 -16.89
N PRO A 208 -5.80 -19.75 -16.12
CA PRO A 208 -7.19 -20.06 -16.49
C PRO A 208 -8.08 -18.83 -16.66
N LEU A 209 -7.95 -17.82 -15.81
CA LEU A 209 -8.77 -16.60 -15.88
C LEU A 209 -8.33 -15.63 -17.01
N ILE A 210 -7.17 -15.88 -17.60
CA ILE A 210 -6.68 -15.14 -18.79
C ILE A 210 -6.95 -15.94 -20.05
N GLY A 211 -7.19 -17.24 -19.90
CA GLY A 211 -7.61 -18.13 -20.99
C GLY A 211 -6.49 -18.91 -21.65
N GLY A 212 -5.35 -19.16 -20.97
CA GLY A 212 -4.28 -19.92 -21.59
C GLY A 212 -3.11 -20.30 -20.71
N LEU A 213 -2.02 -20.69 -21.37
CA LEU A 213 -0.72 -20.97 -20.76
C LEU A 213 0.27 -19.87 -21.15
N CYS A 214 0.68 -19.08 -20.18
CA CYS A 214 1.73 -18.09 -20.41
C CYS A 214 3.08 -18.78 -20.60
N CYS A 215 3.86 -18.40 -21.59
CA CYS A 215 5.16 -19.00 -21.87
C CYS A 215 6.22 -17.94 -22.14
N VAL A 216 7.45 -18.26 -21.73
CA VAL A 216 8.67 -17.56 -22.08
C VAL A 216 9.53 -18.49 -22.93
N LEU A 217 10.02 -18.02 -24.06
CA LEU A 217 10.89 -18.79 -24.94
C LEU A 217 12.39 -18.55 -24.62
N SER A 218 13.22 -19.51 -24.96
CA SER A 218 14.67 -19.45 -24.72
C SER A 218 15.39 -18.28 -25.40
N ASP A 219 14.79 -17.70 -26.44
CA ASP A 219 15.29 -16.51 -27.15
C ASP A 219 14.87 -15.18 -26.51
N GLY A 220 14.08 -15.23 -25.41
CA GLY A 220 13.62 -14.06 -24.67
C GLY A 220 12.28 -13.48 -25.14
N ARG A 221 11.66 -14.03 -26.21
CA ARG A 221 10.28 -13.71 -26.56
C ARG A 221 9.32 -14.40 -25.60
N ALA A 222 8.14 -13.81 -25.42
CA ALA A 222 7.10 -14.38 -24.55
C ALA A 222 5.73 -14.29 -25.23
N GLY A 223 4.80 -15.11 -24.79
CA GLY A 223 3.45 -15.15 -25.32
C GLY A 223 2.48 -15.96 -24.46
N LEU A 224 1.27 -16.08 -24.95
CA LEU A 224 0.19 -16.85 -24.34
C LEU A 224 -0.28 -17.93 -25.33
N PHE A 225 -0.17 -19.20 -24.95
CA PHE A 225 -0.81 -20.28 -25.67
C PHE A 225 -2.31 -20.29 -25.32
N ILE A 226 -3.13 -20.24 -26.34
CA ILE A 226 -4.59 -20.26 -26.25
C ILE A 226 -5.14 -21.48 -27.00
N SER A 227 -6.28 -21.94 -26.60
CA SER A 227 -6.97 -23.05 -27.29
C SER A 227 -8.46 -22.79 -27.37
N SER A 228 -9.04 -23.03 -28.51
CA SER A 228 -10.49 -23.00 -28.72
C SER A 228 -11.23 -24.19 -28.09
N SER A 229 -10.48 -25.21 -27.65
CA SER A 229 -11.02 -26.38 -26.94
C SER A 229 -10.56 -26.42 -25.49
N HIS A 230 -11.42 -26.90 -24.58
CA HIS A 230 -11.11 -27.02 -23.14
C HIS A 230 -9.91 -27.94 -22.84
N ARG A 231 -9.45 -28.74 -23.78
CA ARG A 231 -8.35 -29.71 -23.59
C ARG A 231 -7.07 -29.38 -24.34
N PHE A 232 -6.83 -28.18 -24.81
CA PHE A 232 -5.59 -27.83 -25.53
C PHE A 232 -5.16 -28.88 -26.54
N GLN A 233 -6.09 -29.31 -27.42
CA GLN A 233 -5.78 -30.29 -28.48
C GLN A 233 -4.73 -29.70 -29.44
N PRO A 234 -3.73 -30.48 -29.89
CA PRO A 234 -2.63 -29.99 -30.71
C PRO A 234 -3.04 -29.18 -31.95
N GLN A 235 -4.19 -29.56 -32.54
CA GLN A 235 -4.76 -28.92 -33.74
C GLN A 235 -5.37 -27.54 -33.45
N ASN A 236 -5.76 -27.27 -32.19
CA ASN A 236 -6.50 -26.09 -31.79
C ASN A 236 -5.64 -25.12 -30.95
N VAL A 237 -4.35 -25.42 -30.77
CA VAL A 237 -3.43 -24.53 -30.02
C VAL A 237 -2.92 -23.45 -30.95
N ALA A 238 -3.10 -22.19 -30.53
CA ALA A 238 -2.53 -21.02 -31.13
C ALA A 238 -1.78 -20.22 -30.06
N ALA A 239 -1.02 -19.22 -30.44
CA ALA A 239 -0.30 -18.38 -29.50
C ALA A 239 -0.38 -16.90 -29.88
N VAL A 240 -0.41 -16.05 -28.85
CA VAL A 240 -0.38 -14.58 -29.00
C VAL A 240 0.90 -14.04 -28.40
N TRP A 241 1.62 -13.20 -29.16
CA TRP A 241 2.87 -12.59 -28.71
C TRP A 241 2.62 -11.51 -27.66
N ALA A 242 3.48 -11.45 -26.65
CA ALA A 242 3.64 -10.27 -25.81
C ALA A 242 4.39 -9.20 -26.62
N LEU A 243 3.66 -8.19 -27.07
CA LEU A 243 4.18 -7.20 -28.00
C LEU A 243 5.33 -6.39 -27.38
N GLY A 244 6.43 -6.26 -28.13
CA GLY A 244 7.61 -5.48 -27.74
C GLY A 244 8.57 -6.17 -26.76
N LEU A 245 8.26 -7.36 -26.25
CA LEU A 245 9.09 -8.08 -25.28
C LEU A 245 10.06 -9.06 -25.97
N LYS A 246 11.37 -8.90 -25.70
CA LYS A 246 12.44 -9.71 -26.32
C LYS A 246 13.49 -10.21 -25.34
N ASP A 247 13.36 -9.86 -24.06
CA ASP A 247 14.36 -10.09 -23.02
C ASP A 247 13.77 -10.82 -21.79
N ALA A 248 12.62 -11.48 -21.96
CA ALA A 248 11.98 -12.26 -20.89
C ALA A 248 12.80 -13.48 -20.48
N VAL A 249 12.77 -13.83 -19.19
CA VAL A 249 13.46 -14.98 -18.59
C VAL A 249 12.49 -15.87 -17.81
N CYS A 250 11.55 -15.29 -17.08
CA CYS A 250 10.56 -16.02 -16.28
C CYS A 250 9.21 -15.34 -16.39
N CYS A 251 8.15 -16.05 -16.01
CA CYS A 251 6.78 -15.51 -15.99
C CYS A 251 6.02 -15.92 -14.73
N ALA A 252 5.04 -15.08 -14.36
CA ALA A 252 4.07 -15.37 -13.31
C ALA A 252 2.71 -14.78 -13.67
N ALA A 253 1.63 -15.40 -13.19
CA ALA A 253 0.27 -14.96 -13.45
C ALA A 253 -0.39 -14.38 -12.19
N ASN A 254 -1.05 -13.26 -12.36
CA ASN A 254 -1.96 -12.70 -11.37
C ASN A 254 -3.40 -12.88 -11.87
N HIS A 255 -4.07 -13.86 -11.32
CA HIS A 255 -5.41 -14.24 -11.77
C HIS A 255 -6.46 -13.18 -11.45
N LYS A 256 -6.40 -12.55 -10.28
CA LYS A 256 -7.40 -11.58 -9.81
C LYS A 256 -7.42 -10.31 -10.65
N PHE A 257 -6.22 -9.79 -10.96
CA PHE A 257 -6.06 -8.61 -11.81
C PHE A 257 -5.90 -8.93 -13.30
N ARG A 258 -5.93 -10.22 -13.69
CA ARG A 258 -5.72 -10.71 -15.07
C ARG A 258 -4.44 -10.17 -15.70
N LEU A 259 -3.36 -10.09 -14.91
CA LEU A 259 -2.05 -9.62 -15.33
C LEU A 259 -1.07 -10.78 -15.47
N ILE A 260 -0.17 -10.67 -16.44
CA ILE A 260 0.97 -11.56 -16.62
C ILE A 260 2.23 -10.75 -16.37
N TYR A 261 3.08 -11.21 -15.47
CA TYR A 261 4.37 -10.60 -15.19
C TYR A 261 5.48 -11.38 -15.89
N PHE A 262 6.36 -10.65 -16.58
CA PHE A 262 7.57 -11.20 -17.18
C PHE A 262 8.78 -10.58 -16.51
N GLY A 263 9.67 -11.41 -15.99
CA GLY A 263 10.97 -10.99 -15.52
C GLY A 263 11.94 -10.90 -16.69
N CYS A 264 12.70 -9.81 -16.78
CA CYS A 264 13.58 -9.51 -17.91
C CYS A 264 15.06 -9.71 -17.55
N ARG A 265 15.91 -9.92 -18.60
CA ARG A 265 17.37 -10.08 -18.46
C ARG A 265 18.06 -8.82 -17.93
N ASN A 266 17.50 -7.65 -18.21
CA ASN A 266 18.02 -6.38 -17.72
C ASN A 266 17.66 -6.08 -16.27
N GLY A 267 16.89 -6.97 -15.61
CA GLY A 267 16.41 -6.82 -14.25
C GLY A 267 15.06 -6.12 -14.11
N ASP A 268 14.42 -5.70 -15.20
CA ASP A 268 13.08 -5.11 -15.16
C ASP A 268 12.00 -6.17 -15.04
N ILE A 269 10.83 -5.73 -14.60
CA ILE A 269 9.59 -6.51 -14.58
C ILE A 269 8.61 -5.83 -15.53
N ALA A 270 8.10 -6.57 -16.52
CA ALA A 270 7.11 -6.11 -17.48
C ALA A 270 5.77 -6.78 -17.22
N ALA A 271 4.71 -6.01 -17.03
CA ALA A 271 3.36 -6.51 -16.84
C ALA A 271 2.52 -6.33 -18.11
N TYR A 272 1.76 -7.37 -18.43
CA TYR A 272 0.90 -7.43 -19.61
C TYR A 272 -0.53 -7.82 -19.21
N HIS A 273 -1.50 -7.34 -19.95
CA HIS A 273 -2.88 -7.80 -19.86
C HIS A 273 -3.37 -8.25 -21.23
N LEU A 274 -4.37 -9.13 -21.23
CA LEU A 274 -5.07 -9.53 -22.45
C LEU A 274 -6.16 -8.50 -22.74
N ASP A 275 -6.12 -7.87 -23.91
CA ASP A 275 -7.17 -6.96 -24.37
C ASP A 275 -8.38 -7.80 -24.82
N ASP A 276 -9.50 -7.65 -24.13
CA ASP A 276 -10.73 -8.41 -24.39
C ASP A 276 -11.39 -8.04 -25.74
N THR A 277 -10.95 -6.94 -26.39
CA THR A 277 -11.53 -6.51 -27.68
C THR A 277 -10.94 -7.24 -28.87
N ASN A 278 -9.63 -7.44 -28.92
CA ASN A 278 -8.93 -8.05 -30.05
C ASN A 278 -8.09 -9.28 -29.65
N GLY A 279 -7.99 -9.58 -28.36
CA GLY A 279 -7.23 -10.71 -27.83
C GLY A 279 -5.71 -10.54 -27.97
N SER A 280 -5.20 -9.30 -28.02
CA SER A 280 -3.76 -9.03 -28.01
C SER A 280 -3.22 -8.93 -26.58
N LEU A 281 -1.93 -9.27 -26.39
CA LEU A 281 -1.23 -9.02 -25.13
C LEU A 281 -0.57 -7.64 -25.16
N VAL A 282 -1.13 -6.72 -24.37
CA VAL A 282 -0.69 -5.33 -24.30
C VAL A 282 0.09 -5.07 -23.03
N GLN A 283 1.21 -4.37 -23.14
CA GLN A 283 2.01 -3.97 -21.98
C GLN A 283 1.25 -2.93 -21.13
N THR A 284 1.03 -3.25 -19.86
CA THR A 284 0.39 -2.36 -18.89
C THR A 284 1.41 -1.40 -18.31
N TYR A 285 2.54 -1.93 -17.85
CA TYR A 285 3.65 -1.16 -17.28
C TYR A 285 4.97 -1.95 -17.33
N ARG A 286 6.06 -1.24 -17.13
CA ARG A 286 7.40 -1.81 -16.91
C ARG A 286 8.02 -1.09 -15.71
N VAL A 287 8.59 -1.84 -14.78
CA VAL A 287 9.18 -1.30 -13.56
C VAL A 287 10.55 -1.91 -13.31
N SER A 288 11.47 -1.06 -12.86
CA SER A 288 12.81 -1.45 -12.41
C SER A 288 12.87 -1.37 -10.89
N LEU A 289 13.75 -2.14 -10.27
CA LEU A 289 14.02 -2.06 -8.84
C LEU A 289 14.51 -0.65 -8.49
N SER A 290 13.94 -0.08 -7.43
CA SER A 290 14.34 1.23 -6.89
C SER A 290 14.98 1.04 -5.51
N ILE A 291 16.21 1.50 -5.34
CA ILE A 291 16.94 1.45 -4.07
C ILE A 291 17.39 2.87 -3.74
N LYS A 292 17.01 3.37 -2.56
CA LYS A 292 17.47 4.67 -2.05
C LYS A 292 18.98 4.61 -1.84
N ASN A 293 19.72 5.55 -2.42
CA ASN A 293 21.16 5.78 -2.23
C ASN A 293 22.16 4.70 -2.77
N SER A 294 21.75 3.79 -3.66
CA SER A 294 22.62 2.70 -4.09
C SER A 294 22.67 2.47 -5.61
N ARG A 295 23.03 3.51 -6.38
CA ARG A 295 23.21 3.37 -7.86
C ARG A 295 24.24 2.30 -8.26
N GLU A 296 25.26 2.08 -7.45
CA GLU A 296 26.29 1.07 -7.72
C GLU A 296 25.75 -0.36 -7.66
N TYR A 297 24.81 -0.63 -6.74
CA TYR A 297 24.18 -1.95 -6.63
C TYR A 297 23.26 -2.24 -7.82
N LEU A 298 22.52 -1.23 -8.28
CA LEU A 298 21.65 -1.37 -9.46
C LEU A 298 22.44 -1.75 -10.72
N ALA A 299 23.66 -1.24 -10.87
CA ALA A 299 24.53 -1.58 -12.01
C ALA A 299 25.01 -3.06 -11.98
N LYS A 300 25.13 -3.66 -10.80
CA LYS A 300 25.50 -5.06 -10.59
C LYS A 300 24.31 -6.03 -10.61
N LEU A 301 23.07 -5.50 -10.64
CA LEU A 301 21.87 -6.32 -10.67
C LEU A 301 21.80 -7.12 -11.97
N GLY A 302 21.57 -8.42 -11.85
CA GLY A 302 21.44 -9.33 -12.96
C GLY A 302 19.98 -9.54 -13.40
N PRO A 303 19.70 -10.62 -14.13
CA PRO A 303 18.36 -10.96 -14.58
C PRO A 303 17.42 -11.27 -13.41
N VAL A 304 16.13 -11.03 -13.64
CA VAL A 304 15.07 -11.54 -12.74
C VAL A 304 15.15 -13.06 -12.74
N HIS A 305 15.24 -13.67 -11.54
CA HIS A 305 15.36 -15.11 -11.41
C HIS A 305 13.99 -15.79 -11.25
N GLN A 306 13.16 -15.26 -10.35
CA GLN A 306 11.84 -15.82 -10.05
C GLN A 306 10.88 -14.70 -9.68
N ILE A 307 9.63 -14.82 -10.12
CA ILE A 307 8.50 -14.00 -9.70
C ILE A 307 7.47 -14.93 -9.09
N GLN A 308 6.98 -14.60 -7.89
CA GLN A 308 5.95 -15.38 -7.21
C GLN A 308 4.79 -14.47 -6.80
N CYS A 309 3.57 -14.77 -7.32
CA CYS A 309 2.35 -14.06 -6.95
C CYS A 309 1.63 -14.81 -5.83
N ILE A 310 1.03 -14.07 -4.90
CA ILE A 310 0.11 -14.66 -3.95
C ILE A 310 -1.21 -15.05 -4.64
N SER A 311 -1.87 -16.09 -4.15
CA SER A 311 -3.13 -16.59 -4.74
C SER A 311 -4.24 -15.53 -4.80
N GLN A 312 -4.30 -14.62 -3.80
CA GLN A 312 -5.25 -13.51 -3.77
C GLN A 312 -4.90 -12.37 -4.74
N GLY A 313 -3.73 -12.39 -5.38
CA GLY A 313 -3.32 -11.45 -6.41
C GLY A 313 -2.93 -10.05 -5.95
N TYR A 314 -2.92 -9.74 -4.65
CA TYR A 314 -2.63 -8.39 -4.15
C TYR A 314 -1.15 -8.05 -4.00
N VAL A 315 -0.27 -9.02 -4.20
CA VAL A 315 1.18 -8.86 -4.03
C VAL A 315 1.93 -9.88 -4.86
N PHE A 316 3.11 -9.49 -5.31
CA PHE A 316 4.09 -10.43 -5.85
C PHE A 316 5.49 -10.12 -5.30
N ALA A 317 6.29 -11.16 -5.14
CA ALA A 317 7.68 -11.08 -4.73
C ALA A 317 8.60 -11.48 -5.87
N VAL A 318 9.79 -10.90 -5.91
CA VAL A 318 10.76 -11.08 -6.98
C VAL A 318 12.14 -11.30 -6.41
N ILE A 319 12.89 -12.23 -7.00
CA ILE A 319 14.33 -12.43 -6.76
C ILE A 319 15.11 -12.07 -8.01
N TRP A 320 16.25 -11.42 -7.83
CA TRP A 320 17.24 -11.19 -8.88
C TRP A 320 18.48 -12.01 -8.63
N LYS A 321 19.09 -12.55 -9.71
CA LYS A 321 20.46 -13.05 -9.68
C LYS A 321 21.43 -11.91 -9.92
N LEU A 322 22.62 -12.04 -9.36
CA LEU A 322 23.71 -11.13 -9.67
C LEU A 322 24.25 -11.41 -11.08
N ARG A 323 24.75 -10.37 -11.74
CA ARG A 323 25.55 -10.58 -12.94
C ARG A 323 26.82 -11.31 -12.54
N GLU A 324 27.02 -12.52 -13.06
CA GLU A 324 28.33 -13.16 -13.06
C GLU A 324 29.29 -12.18 -13.75
N ALA A 325 30.40 -11.86 -13.09
CA ALA A 325 31.48 -11.10 -13.71
C ALA A 325 31.86 -11.87 -14.98
N SER A 326 31.53 -11.34 -16.15
CA SER A 326 31.95 -11.95 -17.41
C SER A 326 33.48 -12.09 -17.34
N PRO A 327 34.05 -13.29 -17.59
CA PRO A 327 35.48 -13.43 -17.68
C PRO A 327 35.95 -12.43 -18.73
N PHE A 328 36.74 -11.47 -18.28
CA PHE A 328 37.22 -10.35 -19.10
C PHE A 328 37.75 -10.89 -20.43
N GLN A 329 37.21 -10.37 -21.53
CA GLN A 329 37.93 -10.41 -22.79
C GLN A 329 39.17 -9.53 -22.65
N TYR A 330 40.28 -10.16 -22.20
CA TYR A 330 41.58 -9.56 -22.33
C TYR A 330 41.94 -9.49 -23.79
N GLN A 331 41.73 -8.33 -24.38
CA GLN A 331 42.47 -8.00 -25.63
C GLN A 331 43.94 -7.89 -25.32
N ASN A 332 44.71 -8.72 -26.02
CA ASN A 332 46.15 -8.84 -26.05
C ASN A 332 46.94 -7.57 -25.70
N GLY A 333 47.49 -7.50 -24.52
CA GLY A 333 48.52 -6.56 -24.12
C GLY A 333 49.42 -7.27 -23.12
N SER A 334 50.66 -7.51 -23.50
CA SER A 334 51.71 -8.17 -22.70
C SER A 334 51.94 -7.43 -21.40
N LEU A 335 51.48 -8.04 -20.26
CA LEU A 335 51.77 -7.56 -18.92
C LEU A 335 52.70 -8.55 -18.18
N SER A 336 53.69 -8.02 -17.47
CA SER A 336 54.75 -8.71 -16.76
C SER A 336 54.19 -9.45 -15.53
N ASN A 337 54.79 -10.63 -15.23
CA ASN A 337 54.40 -11.62 -14.21
C ASN A 337 54.27 -11.09 -12.76
N GLY A 338 54.67 -9.88 -12.45
CA GLY A 338 54.60 -9.33 -11.07
C GLY A 338 53.24 -8.72 -10.70
N ASN A 339 52.32 -8.50 -11.65
CA ASN A 339 51.02 -7.91 -11.40
C ASN A 339 49.86 -8.94 -11.33
N LEU A 340 50.13 -10.21 -11.67
CA LEU A 340 49.11 -11.25 -11.63
C LEU A 340 48.68 -11.61 -10.19
N GLU A 341 49.65 -11.74 -9.26
CA GLU A 341 49.33 -12.06 -7.85
C GLU A 341 48.64 -10.92 -7.10
N ALA A 342 48.87 -9.66 -7.49
CA ALA A 342 48.17 -8.51 -6.95
C ALA A 342 46.75 -8.42 -7.50
N LEU A 343 46.57 -8.77 -8.78
CA LEU A 343 45.25 -8.82 -9.44
C LEU A 343 44.44 -10.03 -8.96
N GLU A 344 45.02 -11.17 -8.70
CA GLU A 344 44.36 -12.33 -8.10
C GLU A 344 43.94 -12.06 -6.66
N LYS A 345 44.76 -11.34 -5.89
CA LYS A 345 44.39 -10.89 -4.53
C LYS A 345 43.32 -9.80 -4.53
N GLN A 346 43.31 -8.91 -5.50
CA GLN A 346 42.20 -7.95 -5.70
C GLN A 346 40.96 -8.65 -6.20
N ALA A 347 41.04 -9.58 -7.14
CA ALA A 347 39.90 -10.35 -7.62
C ALA A 347 39.32 -11.27 -6.53
N SER A 348 40.15 -11.84 -5.65
CA SER A 348 39.67 -12.61 -4.51
C SER A 348 39.09 -11.72 -3.39
N ALA A 349 39.56 -10.50 -3.22
CA ALA A 349 39.00 -9.53 -2.29
C ALA A 349 37.69 -8.91 -2.87
N GLU A 350 37.59 -8.74 -4.18
CA GLU A 350 36.35 -8.29 -4.85
C GLU A 350 35.33 -9.43 -4.96
N ALA A 351 35.73 -10.68 -5.07
CA ALA A 351 34.86 -11.85 -5.02
C ALA A 351 34.23 -12.05 -3.62
N SER A 352 34.91 -11.62 -2.55
CA SER A 352 34.33 -11.60 -1.19
C SER A 352 33.34 -10.44 -0.96
N ALA A 353 33.19 -9.53 -1.92
CA ALA A 353 32.25 -8.37 -1.87
C ALA A 353 31.12 -8.49 -2.88
N ASN A 354 30.72 -9.71 -3.27
CA ASN A 354 29.52 -9.86 -4.08
C ASN A 354 28.29 -9.43 -3.27
N PRO A 355 27.50 -8.46 -3.78
CA PRO A 355 26.29 -8.06 -3.08
C PRO A 355 25.33 -9.24 -2.97
N PRO A 356 24.62 -9.37 -1.85
CA PRO A 356 23.64 -10.45 -1.66
C PRO A 356 22.54 -10.39 -2.71
N PRO A 357 21.92 -11.52 -3.07
CA PRO A 357 20.78 -11.53 -3.96
C PRO A 357 19.64 -10.72 -3.36
N VAL A 358 18.91 -10.05 -4.23
CA VAL A 358 17.90 -9.09 -3.85
C VAL A 358 16.53 -9.73 -3.90
N VAL A 359 15.76 -9.57 -2.83
CA VAL A 359 14.34 -9.88 -2.77
C VAL A 359 13.56 -8.59 -2.59
N ALA A 360 12.52 -8.38 -3.38
CA ALA A 360 11.63 -7.24 -3.21
C ALA A 360 10.16 -7.63 -3.36
N ILE A 361 9.29 -6.86 -2.72
CA ILE A 361 7.84 -7.06 -2.68
C ILE A 361 7.16 -5.90 -3.37
N PHE A 362 6.23 -6.20 -4.27
CA PHE A 362 5.54 -5.22 -5.10
C PHE A 362 4.02 -5.35 -5.01
N SER A 363 3.34 -4.22 -5.21
CA SER A 363 1.90 -4.17 -5.47
C SER A 363 1.57 -4.74 -6.88
N PRO A 364 0.31 -5.10 -7.17
CA PRO A 364 -0.09 -5.63 -8.48
C PRO A 364 0.28 -4.73 -9.66
N PHE A 365 0.32 -3.41 -9.46
CA PHE A 365 0.70 -2.44 -10.51
C PHE A 365 2.12 -1.88 -10.35
N GLY A 366 3.02 -2.62 -9.66
CA GLY A 366 4.46 -2.38 -9.70
C GLY A 366 4.98 -1.35 -8.69
N ILE A 367 4.20 -1.00 -7.66
CA ILE A 367 4.72 -0.17 -6.57
C ILE A 367 5.54 -1.04 -5.63
N GLN A 368 6.81 -0.70 -5.44
CA GLN A 368 7.69 -1.38 -4.50
C GLN A 368 7.32 -1.01 -3.06
N TRP A 369 7.05 -2.03 -2.22
CA TRP A 369 6.75 -1.82 -0.80
C TRP A 369 7.94 -2.09 0.09
N TRP A 370 8.77 -3.05 -0.28
CA TRP A 370 9.93 -3.46 0.51
C TRP A 370 11.02 -4.05 -0.38
N CYS A 371 12.27 -3.93 0.07
CA CYS A 371 13.44 -4.52 -0.57
C CYS A 371 14.44 -4.95 0.51
N SER A 372 14.97 -6.15 0.39
CA SER A 372 15.94 -6.71 1.35
C SER A 372 17.24 -5.90 1.47
N LEU A 373 17.61 -5.11 0.46
CA LEU A 373 18.79 -4.26 0.49
C LEU A 373 18.60 -2.96 1.28
N GLU A 374 17.39 -2.44 1.38
CA GLU A 374 17.11 -1.23 2.16
C GLU A 374 17.34 -1.48 3.65
N ASP A 375 17.11 -2.72 4.09
CA ASP A 375 17.34 -3.15 5.48
C ASP A 375 18.79 -3.58 5.74
N ALA A 376 19.57 -3.88 4.70
CA ALA A 376 20.92 -4.48 4.83
C ALA A 376 22.00 -3.49 5.29
N SER A 377 21.78 -2.17 5.16
CA SER A 377 22.75 -1.18 5.66
C SER A 377 22.97 -1.28 7.17
N ASP A 378 21.95 -1.70 7.91
CA ASP A 378 21.92 -1.79 9.36
C ASP A 378 22.01 -3.23 9.90
N ARG A 379 22.05 -4.25 9.00
CA ARG A 379 22.05 -5.68 9.37
C ARG A 379 23.19 -6.44 8.70
N PRO A 380 24.37 -6.55 9.32
CA PRO A 380 25.52 -7.27 8.73
C PRO A 380 25.23 -8.76 8.46
N ALA A 381 24.31 -9.38 9.20
CA ALA A 381 23.99 -10.80 9.07
C ALA A 381 23.25 -11.17 7.74
N PHE A 382 22.68 -10.21 7.01
CA PHE A 382 21.97 -10.45 5.75
C PHE A 382 22.85 -10.30 4.50
N ARG A 383 24.06 -9.80 4.64
CA ARG A 383 24.93 -9.50 3.49
C ARG A 383 25.44 -10.72 2.74
N ASP A 384 25.43 -11.89 3.38
CA ASP A 384 26.13 -13.07 2.85
C ASP A 384 25.19 -14.22 2.43
N ILE A 385 23.88 -14.00 2.35
CA ILE A 385 22.92 -15.05 2.03
C ILE A 385 22.52 -14.98 0.55
N SER A 386 22.80 -16.04 -0.20
CA SER A 386 22.30 -16.20 -1.56
C SER A 386 20.94 -16.91 -1.54
N TYR A 387 19.89 -16.28 -2.02
CA TYR A 387 18.57 -16.90 -2.17
C TYR A 387 18.42 -17.55 -3.54
N ASN A 388 18.05 -18.82 -3.57
CA ASN A 388 17.84 -19.58 -4.79
C ASN A 388 16.37 -19.61 -5.22
N CYS A 389 15.44 -19.54 -4.27
CA CYS A 389 14.00 -19.62 -4.52
C CYS A 389 13.20 -18.91 -3.43
N ILE A 390 11.97 -18.52 -3.78
CA ILE A 390 10.98 -17.98 -2.83
C ILE A 390 9.63 -18.65 -3.00
N GLU A 391 8.87 -18.69 -1.92
CA GLU A 391 7.48 -19.13 -1.92
C GLU A 391 6.67 -18.38 -0.87
N TRP A 392 5.42 -18.03 -1.20
CA TRP A 392 4.50 -17.39 -0.28
C TRP A 392 3.89 -18.37 0.72
N GLY A 393 3.81 -17.96 1.96
CA GLY A 393 3.05 -18.65 3.00
C GLY A 393 1.55 -18.31 2.97
N PRO A 394 0.77 -18.92 3.89
CA PRO A 394 -0.67 -18.73 3.96
C PRO A 394 -1.04 -17.26 4.12
N GLU A 395 -1.99 -16.81 3.30
CA GLU A 395 -2.52 -15.44 3.31
C GLU A 395 -1.43 -14.33 3.24
N GLY A 396 -0.18 -14.68 2.84
CA GLY A 396 0.93 -13.74 2.76
C GLY A 396 1.54 -13.32 4.10
N PHE A 397 1.24 -14.01 5.20
CA PHE A 397 1.88 -13.74 6.50
C PHE A 397 3.33 -14.20 6.59
N GLN A 398 3.77 -14.98 5.61
CA GLN A 398 5.09 -15.56 5.56
C GLN A 398 5.65 -15.50 4.15
N LEU A 399 6.95 -15.24 4.04
CA LEU A 399 7.72 -15.41 2.83
C LEU A 399 8.87 -16.38 3.12
N TRP A 400 8.85 -17.52 2.46
CA TRP A 400 9.87 -18.56 2.53
C TRP A 400 10.93 -18.32 1.47
N ALA A 401 12.19 -18.30 1.86
CA ALA A 401 13.31 -18.14 0.93
C ALA A 401 14.35 -19.23 1.19
N GLY A 402 14.72 -19.97 0.16
CA GLY A 402 15.76 -21.00 0.22
C GLY A 402 17.12 -20.44 -0.14
N SER A 403 18.14 -20.80 0.64
CA SER A 403 19.53 -20.49 0.37
C SER A 403 20.37 -21.77 0.28
N ASP A 404 21.68 -21.66 0.02
CA ASP A 404 22.56 -22.81 -0.12
C ASP A 404 22.65 -23.67 1.15
N GLU A 405 22.43 -23.08 2.33
CA GLU A 405 22.61 -23.79 3.60
C GLU A 405 21.36 -23.80 4.50
N SER A 406 20.35 -22.99 4.17
CA SER A 406 19.24 -22.74 5.09
C SER A 406 17.98 -22.30 4.40
N VAL A 407 16.89 -22.39 5.13
CA VAL A 407 15.62 -21.75 4.78
C VAL A 407 15.40 -20.55 5.69
N THR A 408 15.13 -19.41 5.09
CA THR A 408 14.78 -18.18 5.79
C THR A 408 13.26 -17.95 5.70
N LEU A 409 12.66 -17.64 6.83
CA LEU A 409 11.25 -17.34 6.95
C LEU A 409 11.09 -15.92 7.43
N THR A 410 10.55 -15.08 6.57
CA THR A 410 10.21 -13.70 6.90
C THR A 410 8.75 -13.60 7.27
N HIS A 411 8.45 -13.20 8.51
CA HIS A 411 7.09 -12.89 8.94
C HIS A 411 6.69 -11.50 8.47
N LEU A 412 5.45 -11.39 7.96
CA LEU A 412 4.92 -10.16 7.41
C LEU A 412 3.66 -9.70 8.15
N VAL A 413 3.52 -8.39 8.29
CA VAL A 413 2.24 -7.74 8.60
C VAL A 413 1.62 -7.24 7.32
N ARG A 414 0.30 -7.28 7.25
CA ARG A 414 -0.44 -6.81 6.09
C ARG A 414 -1.56 -5.84 6.48
N SER A 415 -1.94 -4.96 5.57
CA SER A 415 -3.14 -4.15 5.73
C SER A 415 -4.40 -5.04 5.69
N ILE A 416 -5.39 -4.74 6.52
CA ILE A 416 -6.68 -5.48 6.54
C ILE A 416 -7.39 -5.46 5.20
N TYR A 417 -7.15 -4.43 4.42
CA TYR A 417 -7.79 -4.20 3.13
C TYR A 417 -7.42 -5.20 2.05
N ILE A 418 -6.50 -6.11 2.33
CA ILE A 418 -6.14 -7.19 1.41
C ILE A 418 -7.32 -8.15 1.22
N ASN A 419 -7.98 -8.56 2.31
CA ASN A 419 -9.13 -9.46 2.25
C ASN A 419 -10.48 -8.74 2.37
N GLN A 420 -10.48 -7.49 2.82
CA GLN A 420 -11.65 -6.63 2.93
C GLN A 420 -11.41 -5.30 2.21
N PRO A 421 -11.25 -5.31 0.87
CA PRO A 421 -10.85 -4.12 0.11
C PRO A 421 -11.91 -3.01 0.11
N SER A 422 -13.14 -3.35 0.40
CA SER A 422 -14.25 -2.39 0.49
C SER A 422 -14.42 -1.78 1.89
N ALA A 423 -13.70 -2.28 2.91
CA ALA A 423 -13.80 -1.74 4.25
C ALA A 423 -13.18 -0.33 4.29
N GLU A 424 -13.85 0.58 4.99
CA GLU A 424 -13.45 1.97 5.11
C GLU A 424 -13.32 2.34 6.59
N TYR A 425 -12.07 2.51 7.05
CA TYR A 425 -11.76 2.96 8.41
C TYR A 425 -10.92 4.24 8.29
N HIS A 426 -11.58 5.37 8.24
CA HIS A 426 -10.98 6.65 7.89
C HIS A 426 -10.02 7.20 8.95
N ASP A 427 -10.26 6.91 10.22
CA ASP A 427 -9.51 7.48 11.32
C ASP A 427 -8.21 6.74 11.65
N ARG A 428 -8.04 5.52 11.14
CA ARG A 428 -6.97 4.63 11.61
C ARG A 428 -6.38 3.76 10.52
N VAL A 429 -5.08 3.61 10.57
CA VAL A 429 -4.38 2.59 9.81
C VAL A 429 -4.40 1.29 10.61
N ILE A 430 -4.80 0.19 9.98
CA ILE A 430 -4.95 -1.11 10.60
C ILE A 430 -4.06 -2.12 9.87
N MET A 431 -3.19 -2.76 10.64
CA MET A 431 -2.31 -3.82 10.15
C MET A 431 -2.57 -5.11 10.92
N VAL A 432 -2.46 -6.23 10.25
CA VAL A 432 -2.68 -7.57 10.80
C VAL A 432 -1.39 -8.37 10.65
N GLY A 433 -0.90 -8.89 11.75
CA GLY A 433 0.19 -9.87 11.78
C GLY A 433 -0.34 -11.29 11.96
N ALA A 434 0.55 -12.26 12.02
CA ALA A 434 0.20 -13.67 12.16
C ALA A 434 -0.61 -13.97 13.46
N ASN A 435 -0.34 -13.23 14.53
CA ASN A 435 -0.96 -13.42 15.86
C ASN A 435 -1.42 -12.12 16.53
N LYS A 436 -1.47 -11.01 15.80
CA LYS A 436 -1.77 -9.69 16.35
C LYS A 436 -2.52 -8.80 15.39
N VAL A 437 -3.29 -7.86 15.95
CA VAL A 437 -3.87 -6.73 15.22
C VAL A 437 -3.24 -5.46 15.75
N MET A 438 -2.81 -4.58 14.86
CA MET A 438 -2.15 -3.32 15.17
C MET A 438 -3.01 -2.17 14.66
N LEU A 439 -3.36 -1.25 15.57
CA LEU A 439 -4.10 -0.04 15.27
C LEU A 439 -3.21 1.18 15.44
N SER A 440 -3.21 2.09 14.48
CA SER A 440 -2.59 3.39 14.67
C SER A 440 -3.33 4.18 15.76
N PRO A 441 -2.66 5.04 16.52
CA PRO A 441 -3.33 5.88 17.50
C PRO A 441 -4.29 6.87 16.83
N GLN A 442 -5.31 7.27 17.56
CA GLN A 442 -6.25 8.29 17.11
C GLN A 442 -5.54 9.66 17.03
N ARG A 443 -5.72 10.41 15.96
CA ARG A 443 -5.09 11.72 15.73
C ARG A 443 -5.35 12.74 16.85
N ARG A 444 -6.53 12.70 17.49
CA ARG A 444 -6.86 13.58 18.64
C ARG A 444 -5.90 13.35 19.81
N LEU A 445 -5.44 12.13 20.02
CA LEU A 445 -4.47 11.79 21.06
C LEU A 445 -3.04 12.14 20.65
N GLU A 446 -2.69 12.09 19.37
CA GLU A 446 -1.37 12.49 18.86
C GLU A 446 -1.09 13.98 19.06
N LYS A 447 -2.10 14.85 18.96
CA LYS A 447 -1.96 16.29 19.25
C LYS A 447 -1.61 16.57 20.73
N LEU A 448 -1.96 15.65 21.62
CA LEU A 448 -1.67 15.72 23.06
C LEU A 448 -0.33 15.07 23.42
N ALA A 449 0.11 14.07 22.66
CA ALA A 449 1.38 13.38 22.87
C ALA A 449 2.48 14.06 22.02
N LYS A 450 3.42 14.72 22.66
CA LYS A 450 4.64 15.28 22.04
C LYS A 450 5.64 14.19 21.59
N ALA A 451 5.20 12.96 21.41
CA ALA A 451 6.06 11.85 21.05
C ALA A 451 6.37 11.88 19.53
N PRO A 452 7.66 11.82 19.12
CA PRO A 452 8.07 11.84 17.73
C PRO A 452 7.70 10.55 16.95
N TYR A 453 7.27 9.50 17.63
CA TYR A 453 6.94 8.20 17.03
C TYR A 453 5.50 7.82 17.32
N CYS A 454 4.86 7.24 16.31
CA CYS A 454 3.51 6.69 16.41
C CYS A 454 3.55 5.39 17.24
N VAL A 455 2.95 5.40 18.42
CA VAL A 455 2.84 4.20 19.25
C VAL A 455 1.61 3.42 18.81
N TRP A 456 1.83 2.24 18.22
CA TRP A 456 0.75 1.35 17.82
C TRP A 456 0.07 0.67 19.02
N ASN A 457 -1.25 0.65 19.01
CA ASN A 457 -2.02 -0.20 19.90
C ASN A 457 -2.02 -1.62 19.35
N THR A 458 -1.31 -2.53 20.00
CA THR A 458 -1.18 -3.92 19.55
C THR A 458 -2.04 -4.84 20.40
N PHE A 459 -2.93 -5.58 19.76
CA PHE A 459 -3.83 -6.56 20.37
C PHE A 459 -3.38 -7.96 19.94
N ARG A 460 -2.79 -8.71 20.88
CA ARG A 460 -2.42 -10.11 20.63
C ARG A 460 -3.66 -10.99 20.65
N ILE A 461 -3.84 -11.79 19.61
CA ILE A 461 -4.96 -12.71 19.48
C ILE A 461 -4.68 -13.94 20.36
N PRO A 462 -5.68 -14.49 21.10
CA PRO A 462 -5.48 -15.64 21.97
C PRO A 462 -4.99 -16.86 21.19
N TYR A 463 -4.03 -17.56 21.77
CA TYR A 463 -3.46 -18.76 21.16
C TYR A 463 -4.50 -19.87 20.98
N GLU A 464 -5.46 -19.98 21.91
CA GLU A 464 -6.58 -20.92 21.88
C GLU A 464 -7.39 -20.80 20.57
N TYR A 465 -7.58 -19.56 20.08
CA TYR A 465 -8.25 -19.32 18.81
C TYR A 465 -7.33 -19.55 17.61
N ILE A 466 -6.11 -19.00 17.66
CA ILE A 466 -5.16 -19.06 16.53
C ILE A 466 -4.76 -20.48 16.19
N SER A 467 -4.54 -21.34 17.20
CA SER A 467 -4.04 -22.71 17.00
C SER A 467 -4.87 -23.54 16.00
N LEU A 468 -6.18 -23.28 15.97
CA LEU A 468 -7.13 -24.01 15.09
C LEU A 468 -7.58 -23.21 13.88
N ASN A 469 -7.51 -21.86 13.96
CA ASN A 469 -8.12 -20.97 12.96
C ASN A 469 -7.13 -20.08 12.22
N TRP A 470 -5.82 -20.30 12.39
CA TRP A 470 -4.80 -19.61 11.58
C TRP A 470 -4.87 -20.03 10.11
N PRO A 471 -4.67 -19.14 9.16
CA PRO A 471 -4.34 -17.70 9.28
C PRO A 471 -5.57 -16.82 9.50
N ILE A 472 -5.34 -15.65 10.12
CA ILE A 472 -6.40 -14.64 10.28
C ILE A 472 -6.70 -14.02 8.93
N ARG A 473 -7.95 -14.13 8.47
CA ARG A 473 -8.37 -13.66 7.15
C ARG A 473 -9.06 -12.31 7.21
N PHE A 474 -9.96 -12.10 8.18
CA PHE A 474 -10.82 -10.94 8.27
C PHE A 474 -10.70 -10.25 9.62
N VAL A 475 -10.83 -8.92 9.63
CA VAL A 475 -10.85 -8.11 10.84
C VAL A 475 -11.92 -7.05 10.69
N GLY A 476 -12.89 -7.03 11.60
CA GLY A 476 -13.92 -5.99 11.69
C GLY A 476 -13.68 -5.11 12.91
N ILE A 477 -13.88 -3.82 12.76
CA ILE A 477 -13.71 -2.83 13.83
C ILE A 477 -14.93 -1.91 13.84
N ASP A 478 -15.34 -1.49 15.04
CA ASP A 478 -16.37 -0.46 15.21
C ASP A 478 -15.84 0.90 14.70
N GLU A 479 -16.57 1.52 13.77
CA GLU A 479 -16.14 2.73 13.05
C GLU A 479 -15.89 3.92 13.99
N GLU A 480 -16.77 4.18 14.94
CA GLU A 480 -16.71 5.41 15.73
C GLU A 480 -15.64 5.41 16.82
N CYS A 481 -15.47 4.29 17.55
CA CYS A 481 -14.69 4.28 18.79
C CYS A 481 -13.67 3.15 18.89
N ALA A 482 -13.58 2.23 17.92
CA ALA A 482 -12.81 0.98 18.00
C ALA A 482 -13.06 0.21 19.32
N ARG A 483 -14.29 0.26 19.85
CA ARG A 483 -14.68 -0.41 21.11
C ARG A 483 -14.61 -1.93 21.00
N ILE A 484 -14.81 -2.44 19.79
CA ILE A 484 -14.87 -3.85 19.47
C ILE A 484 -13.93 -4.12 18.30
N ILE A 485 -13.08 -5.13 18.44
CA ILE A 485 -12.21 -5.63 17.38
C ILE A 485 -12.55 -7.10 17.20
N ALA A 486 -13.19 -7.44 16.08
CA ALA A 486 -13.51 -8.82 15.73
C ALA A 486 -12.48 -9.37 14.75
N VAL A 487 -12.04 -10.61 14.94
CA VAL A 487 -11.10 -11.31 14.05
C VAL A 487 -11.67 -12.65 13.63
N ALA A 488 -11.52 -12.99 12.36
CA ALA A 488 -11.93 -14.29 11.85
C ALA A 488 -10.82 -14.92 11.01
N GLY A 489 -10.55 -16.19 11.30
CA GLY A 489 -9.68 -17.07 10.53
C GLY A 489 -10.49 -17.91 9.54
N ASN A 490 -10.17 -19.22 9.45
CA ASN A 490 -10.93 -20.15 8.62
C ASN A 490 -12.28 -20.47 9.21
N ARG A 491 -12.34 -20.69 10.52
CA ARG A 491 -13.57 -21.09 11.23
C ARG A 491 -13.80 -20.22 12.46
N GLY A 492 -15.07 -19.98 12.74
CA GLY A 492 -15.47 -19.14 13.86
C GLY A 492 -14.88 -17.74 13.82
N PHE A 493 -15.06 -17.02 14.89
CA PHE A 493 -14.45 -15.72 15.10
C PHE A 493 -14.21 -15.47 16.59
N ALA A 494 -13.33 -14.53 16.91
CA ALA A 494 -13.10 -14.02 18.24
C ALA A 494 -13.21 -12.49 18.23
N TYR A 495 -13.57 -11.89 19.37
CA TYR A 495 -13.55 -10.44 19.46
C TYR A 495 -12.97 -9.91 20.76
N TYR A 496 -12.29 -8.79 20.66
CA TYR A 496 -11.76 -8.04 21.79
C TYR A 496 -12.70 -6.88 22.11
N SER A 497 -13.07 -6.76 23.37
CA SER A 497 -13.83 -5.62 23.87
C SER A 497 -12.91 -4.71 24.66
N LEU A 498 -12.72 -3.46 24.20
CA LEU A 498 -11.94 -2.46 24.93
C LEU A 498 -12.55 -2.14 26.29
N LYS A 499 -13.88 -2.19 26.41
CA LYS A 499 -14.58 -1.94 27.68
C LYS A 499 -14.19 -2.93 28.78
N SER A 500 -14.06 -4.20 28.43
CA SER A 500 -13.66 -5.25 29.38
C SER A 500 -12.16 -5.56 29.34
N SER A 501 -11.43 -5.05 28.34
CA SER A 501 -10.02 -5.36 28.04
C SER A 501 -9.76 -6.86 27.92
N LYS A 502 -10.70 -7.61 27.37
CA LYS A 502 -10.64 -9.07 27.25
C LYS A 502 -11.12 -9.52 25.88
N TRP A 503 -10.51 -10.62 25.41
CA TRP A 503 -11.02 -11.40 24.30
C TRP A 503 -12.21 -12.23 24.72
N LYS A 504 -13.17 -12.39 23.84
CA LYS A 504 -14.30 -13.30 23.96
C LYS A 504 -14.24 -14.32 22.82
N LEU A 505 -14.31 -15.58 23.19
CA LEU A 505 -14.27 -16.75 22.31
C LEU A 505 -15.61 -17.49 22.40
N PHE A 506 -15.86 -18.40 21.47
CA PHE A 506 -16.96 -19.33 21.59
C PHE A 506 -16.79 -20.20 22.83
N ARG A 507 -17.90 -20.49 23.50
CA ARG A 507 -17.90 -21.32 24.71
C ARG A 507 -17.52 -22.76 24.42
N ASN A 508 -17.85 -23.24 23.22
CA ASN A 508 -17.60 -24.60 22.77
C ASN A 508 -16.82 -24.57 21.47
N GLU A 509 -15.69 -25.26 21.43
CA GLU A 509 -14.84 -25.42 20.25
C GLU A 509 -15.60 -26.03 19.06
N ALA A 510 -16.51 -27.02 19.31
CA ALA A 510 -17.31 -27.61 18.26
C ALA A 510 -18.20 -26.57 17.55
N GLN A 511 -18.79 -25.62 18.30
CA GLN A 511 -19.60 -24.55 17.72
C GLN A 511 -18.76 -23.55 16.92
N GLU A 512 -17.53 -23.28 17.39
CA GLU A 512 -16.58 -22.45 16.66
C GLU A 512 -16.21 -23.12 15.32
N GLN A 513 -15.89 -24.40 15.34
CA GLN A 513 -15.50 -25.16 14.17
C GLN A 513 -16.65 -25.43 13.18
N ALA A 514 -17.90 -25.37 13.62
CA ALA A 514 -19.08 -25.50 12.78
C ALA A 514 -19.32 -24.28 11.86
N LEU A 515 -18.79 -23.12 12.20
CA LEU A 515 -18.96 -21.89 11.40
C LEU A 515 -17.76 -21.67 10.45
N LEU A 516 -17.94 -21.91 9.18
CA LEU A 516 -16.96 -21.57 8.13
C LEU A 516 -17.17 -20.12 7.68
N VAL A 517 -16.21 -19.22 7.96
CA VAL A 517 -16.31 -17.82 7.58
C VAL A 517 -15.88 -17.65 6.11
N THR A 518 -16.75 -17.05 5.28
CA THR A 518 -16.54 -16.96 3.83
C THR A 518 -16.32 -15.52 3.34
N GLY A 519 -17.28 -14.62 3.53
CA GLY A 519 -17.27 -13.28 2.93
C GLY A 519 -16.68 -12.19 3.79
N GLY A 520 -16.62 -12.37 5.11
CA GLY A 520 -16.04 -11.38 6.02
C GLY A 520 -16.68 -11.28 7.38
N VAL A 521 -16.13 -10.37 8.19
CA VAL A 521 -16.63 -9.97 9.50
C VAL A 521 -16.73 -8.45 9.59
N ALA A 522 -17.82 -7.93 10.12
CA ALA A 522 -18.03 -6.50 10.36
C ALA A 522 -18.64 -6.26 11.73
N VAL A 523 -18.52 -5.05 12.22
CA VAL A 523 -19.13 -4.62 13.50
C VAL A 523 -20.17 -3.55 13.21
N PHE A 524 -21.39 -3.76 13.69
CA PHE A 524 -22.49 -2.80 13.59
C PHE A 524 -22.98 -2.47 15.00
N ASN A 525 -22.66 -1.30 15.51
CA ASN A 525 -22.92 -0.91 16.89
C ASN A 525 -22.40 -1.97 17.89
N ASP A 526 -23.33 -2.60 18.66
CA ASP A 526 -23.00 -3.67 19.61
C ASP A 526 -23.20 -5.08 19.02
N PHE A 527 -23.24 -5.21 17.70
CA PHE A 527 -23.41 -6.48 17.00
C PHE A 527 -22.22 -6.81 16.10
N ILE A 528 -21.90 -8.09 16.03
CA ILE A 528 -20.92 -8.63 15.09
C ILE A 528 -21.66 -9.36 13.99
N VAL A 529 -21.46 -8.93 12.75
CA VAL A 529 -22.04 -9.51 11.56
C VAL A 529 -20.98 -10.36 10.86
N VAL A 530 -21.30 -11.62 10.62
CA VAL A 530 -20.39 -12.59 9.98
C VAL A 530 -21.14 -13.28 8.85
N THR A 531 -20.50 -13.40 7.70
CA THR A 531 -21.02 -14.20 6.59
C THR A 531 -20.30 -15.53 6.52
N GLY A 532 -21.04 -16.60 6.41
CA GLY A 532 -20.44 -17.93 6.43
C GLY A 532 -21.42 -19.07 6.19
N CYS A 533 -20.84 -20.27 6.15
CA CYS A 533 -21.55 -21.52 6.01
C CYS A 533 -21.65 -22.22 7.39
N ASP A 534 -22.85 -22.64 7.73
CA ASP A 534 -23.10 -23.57 8.83
C ASP A 534 -22.76 -24.99 8.37
N MET A 535 -21.63 -25.52 8.82
CA MET A 535 -21.14 -26.84 8.40
C MET A 535 -21.97 -28.02 8.90
N GLU A 536 -22.82 -27.80 9.92
CA GLU A 536 -23.73 -28.86 10.42
C GLU A 536 -24.92 -29.04 9.47
N ASN A 537 -25.44 -27.93 8.91
CA ASN A 537 -26.63 -27.94 8.08
C ASN A 537 -26.30 -27.73 6.58
N ASP A 538 -25.05 -27.42 6.25
CA ASP A 538 -24.57 -27.02 4.90
C ASP A 538 -25.37 -25.83 4.33
N GLU A 539 -25.69 -24.85 5.16
CA GLU A 539 -26.46 -23.66 4.81
C GLU A 539 -25.61 -22.40 4.86
N GLU A 540 -25.65 -21.62 3.79
CA GLU A 540 -25.02 -20.29 3.78
C GLU A 540 -25.94 -19.27 4.45
N ASN A 541 -25.38 -18.53 5.41
CA ASN A 541 -26.13 -17.57 6.22
C ASN A 541 -25.33 -16.29 6.49
N VAL A 542 -26.07 -15.21 6.75
CA VAL A 542 -25.55 -14.06 7.48
C VAL A 542 -25.88 -14.25 8.94
N PHE A 543 -24.86 -14.28 9.80
CA PHE A 543 -24.98 -14.45 11.24
C PHE A 543 -24.80 -13.11 11.94
N ILE A 544 -25.67 -12.79 12.88
CA ILE A 544 -25.58 -11.58 13.68
C ILE A 544 -25.54 -11.98 15.15
N TYR A 545 -24.43 -11.64 15.83
CA TYR A 545 -24.18 -11.92 17.23
C TYR A 545 -24.21 -10.64 18.05
N SER A 546 -24.89 -10.65 19.19
CA SER A 546 -24.85 -9.52 20.14
C SER A 546 -23.62 -9.59 21.04
N CYS A 547 -22.87 -8.49 21.14
CA CYS A 547 -21.70 -8.38 22.04
C CYS A 547 -22.07 -8.41 23.52
N ASN A 548 -23.34 -8.20 23.85
CA ASN A 548 -23.86 -8.22 25.20
C ASN A 548 -24.23 -9.63 25.67
N GLN A 549 -24.26 -10.60 24.76
CA GLN A 549 -24.56 -12.02 25.07
C GLN A 549 -23.28 -12.87 25.01
N GLN A 550 -23.37 -14.11 25.47
CA GLN A 550 -22.31 -15.10 25.31
C GLN A 550 -22.24 -15.56 23.83
N LEU A 551 -21.05 -15.83 23.36
CA LEU A 551 -20.85 -16.37 21.99
C LEU A 551 -21.24 -17.85 21.99
N GLU A 552 -22.45 -18.10 21.49
CA GLU A 552 -23.00 -19.43 21.27
C GLU A 552 -23.77 -19.45 19.93
N SER A 553 -23.78 -20.59 19.26
CA SER A 553 -24.51 -20.74 17.98
C SER A 553 -26.02 -20.46 18.13
N SER A 554 -26.58 -20.74 19.33
CA SER A 554 -27.97 -20.48 19.68
C SER A 554 -28.32 -18.99 19.86
N SER A 555 -27.34 -18.14 20.13
CA SER A 555 -27.53 -16.70 20.34
C SER A 555 -27.48 -15.91 19.02
N ALA A 556 -27.15 -16.55 17.90
CA ALA A 556 -27.04 -15.90 16.59
C ALA A 556 -28.42 -15.71 15.94
N THR A 557 -28.67 -14.51 15.44
CA THR A 557 -29.74 -14.31 14.45
C THR A 557 -29.20 -14.73 13.09
N LYS A 558 -29.86 -15.71 12.45
CA LYS A 558 -29.47 -16.26 11.15
C LYS A 558 -30.36 -15.71 10.05
N PHE A 559 -29.78 -15.26 8.96
CA PHE A 559 -30.49 -14.86 7.75
C PHE A 559 -29.98 -15.71 6.58
N PRO A 560 -30.83 -16.60 6.01
CA PRO A 560 -30.40 -17.52 4.95
C PRO A 560 -30.13 -16.79 3.64
N VAL A 561 -29.07 -17.19 2.97
CA VAL A 561 -28.69 -16.70 1.62
C VAL A 561 -28.58 -17.87 0.67
N SER A 562 -28.91 -17.61 -0.60
CA SER A 562 -29.01 -18.68 -1.60
C SER A 562 -27.66 -19.20 -2.09
N GLN A 563 -26.61 -18.39 -2.01
CA GLN A 563 -25.29 -18.68 -2.56
C GLN A 563 -24.20 -18.24 -1.59
N ARG A 564 -23.03 -18.86 -1.73
CA ARG A 564 -21.84 -18.55 -0.92
C ARG A 564 -21.38 -17.12 -1.15
N ILE A 565 -21.30 -16.34 -0.07
CA ILE A 565 -20.84 -14.97 -0.10
C ILE A 565 -19.30 -14.95 -0.18
N MET A 566 -18.79 -14.21 -1.16
CA MET A 566 -17.35 -14.01 -1.38
C MET A 566 -16.81 -12.75 -0.71
N MET A 567 -17.63 -11.70 -0.63
CA MET A 567 -17.25 -10.42 -0.03
C MET A 567 -18.45 -9.80 0.68
N MET A 568 -18.17 -9.13 1.78
CA MET A 568 -19.13 -8.34 2.53
C MET A 568 -18.54 -6.96 2.80
N ASN A 569 -19.36 -5.94 2.66
CA ASN A 569 -19.06 -4.57 3.06
C ASN A 569 -20.20 -4.03 3.92
N LEU A 570 -19.86 -3.31 4.98
CA LEU A 570 -20.80 -2.61 5.83
C LEU A 570 -20.42 -1.12 5.86
N ARG A 571 -21.39 -0.27 5.60
CA ARG A 571 -21.21 1.18 5.71
C ARG A 571 -22.47 1.76 6.36
N ASP A 572 -22.28 2.43 7.48
CA ASP A 572 -23.39 2.90 8.31
C ASP A 572 -24.37 1.76 8.64
N ASP A 573 -25.60 1.83 8.17
CA ASP A 573 -26.64 0.79 8.33
C ASP A 573 -26.82 -0.10 7.08
N HIS A 574 -26.07 0.14 5.99
CA HIS A 574 -26.16 -0.59 4.75
C HIS A 574 -25.12 -1.69 4.66
N MET A 575 -25.54 -2.92 4.53
CA MET A 575 -24.70 -4.06 4.26
C MET A 575 -24.82 -4.50 2.80
N LEU A 576 -23.69 -4.63 2.13
CA LEU A 576 -23.58 -5.13 0.77
C LEU A 576 -22.87 -6.47 0.79
N THR A 577 -23.42 -7.45 0.08
CA THR A 577 -22.78 -8.75 -0.11
C THR A 577 -22.63 -9.06 -1.58
N PHE A 578 -21.57 -9.78 -1.93
CA PHE A 578 -21.30 -10.26 -3.28
C PHE A 578 -21.08 -11.77 -3.24
N ASP A 579 -21.78 -12.54 -4.05
CA ASP A 579 -21.78 -13.99 -4.03
C ASP A 579 -21.07 -14.65 -5.24
N VAL A 580 -20.97 -15.98 -5.21
CA VAL A 580 -20.34 -16.80 -6.27
C VAL A 580 -21.12 -16.75 -7.59
N ALA A 581 -22.43 -16.49 -7.55
CA ALA A 581 -23.27 -16.33 -8.74
C ALA A 581 -23.15 -14.96 -9.41
N ALA A 582 -22.22 -14.11 -8.92
CA ALA A 582 -22.05 -12.72 -9.35
C ALA A 582 -23.28 -11.83 -9.07
N THR A 583 -23.95 -12.08 -7.94
CA THR A 583 -25.07 -11.28 -7.48
C THR A 583 -24.63 -10.39 -6.33
N ILE A 584 -25.03 -9.13 -6.37
CA ILE A 584 -24.86 -8.16 -5.31
C ILE A 584 -26.21 -8.01 -4.61
N SER A 585 -26.24 -8.30 -3.29
CA SER A 585 -27.41 -8.07 -2.45
C SER A 585 -27.16 -6.95 -1.48
N ILE A 586 -28.14 -6.08 -1.33
CA ILE A 586 -28.10 -4.91 -0.45
C ILE A 586 -29.11 -5.11 0.67
N PHE A 587 -28.63 -4.96 1.90
CA PHE A 587 -29.41 -5.13 3.13
C PHE A 587 -29.34 -3.85 3.97
N ILE A 588 -30.39 -3.60 4.76
CA ILE A 588 -30.39 -2.59 5.82
C ILE A 588 -30.40 -3.31 7.16
N LEU A 589 -29.52 -2.89 8.06
CA LEU A 589 -29.44 -3.34 9.43
C LEU A 589 -30.15 -2.30 10.33
N LYS A 590 -31.13 -2.75 11.12
CA LYS A 590 -31.88 -1.88 12.04
C LYS A 590 -31.73 -2.39 13.46
N GLN A 591 -31.28 -1.52 14.36
CA GLN A 591 -31.25 -1.82 15.78
C GLN A 591 -32.62 -1.49 16.39
N ILE A 592 -33.31 -2.50 16.94
CA ILE A 592 -34.64 -2.39 17.51
C ILE A 592 -34.59 -2.81 18.97
N LYS A 593 -35.31 -2.10 19.84
CA LYS A 593 -35.47 -2.49 21.21
C LYS A 593 -36.36 -3.72 21.31
N ASN A 594 -35.95 -4.73 22.06
CA ASN A 594 -36.78 -5.90 22.31
C ASN A 594 -38.06 -5.50 23.05
N PRO A 595 -39.27 -5.81 22.52
CA PRO A 595 -40.52 -5.43 23.16
C PRO A 595 -40.74 -6.08 24.52
N LYS A 596 -40.07 -7.20 24.81
CA LYS A 596 -40.17 -7.92 26.08
C LYS A 596 -39.16 -7.42 27.15
N ASN A 597 -38.00 -6.91 26.71
CA ASN A 597 -36.96 -6.39 27.58
C ASN A 597 -36.37 -5.10 26.95
N PRO A 598 -36.78 -3.91 27.36
CA PRO A 598 -36.34 -2.65 26.74
C PRO A 598 -34.86 -2.33 26.86
N ASP A 599 -34.14 -3.05 27.74
CA ASP A 599 -32.67 -2.94 27.92
C ASP A 599 -31.87 -3.80 26.93
N ILE A 600 -32.56 -4.70 26.19
CA ILE A 600 -31.93 -5.56 25.20
C ILE A 600 -32.28 -5.03 23.81
N TYR A 601 -31.23 -4.83 23.00
CA TYR A 601 -31.38 -4.50 21.58
C TYR A 601 -31.25 -5.76 20.74
N GLU A 602 -32.05 -5.84 19.70
CA GLU A 602 -32.00 -6.86 18.65
C GLU A 602 -31.66 -6.19 17.32
N CYS A 603 -30.93 -6.88 16.46
CA CYS A 603 -30.64 -6.42 15.12
C CYS A 603 -31.56 -7.12 14.11
N GLN A 604 -32.32 -6.35 13.38
CA GLN A 604 -33.15 -6.82 12.28
C GLN A 604 -32.44 -6.52 10.96
N ILE A 605 -32.45 -7.51 10.07
CA ILE A 605 -31.88 -7.42 8.71
C ILE A 605 -33.03 -7.46 7.70
N GLU A 606 -33.00 -6.56 6.74
CA GLU A 606 -33.99 -6.44 5.66
C GLU A 606 -33.28 -6.37 4.32
N ARG A 607 -33.64 -7.22 3.35
CA ARG A 607 -33.06 -7.15 2.01
C ARG A 607 -33.79 -6.13 1.18
N CYS A 608 -33.07 -5.15 0.61
CA CYS A 608 -33.62 -4.04 -0.16
C CYS A 608 -33.50 -4.25 -1.67
N ALA A 609 -32.39 -4.80 -2.15
CA ALA A 609 -32.13 -4.94 -3.57
C ALA A 609 -31.27 -6.18 -3.87
N GLU A 610 -31.48 -6.74 -5.06
CA GLU A 610 -30.65 -7.81 -5.62
C GLU A 610 -30.29 -7.45 -7.06
N ILE A 611 -28.98 -7.44 -7.37
CA ILE A 611 -28.42 -6.97 -8.63
C ILE A 611 -27.51 -8.05 -9.23
N ARG A 612 -27.82 -8.54 -10.41
CA ARG A 612 -26.99 -9.50 -11.13
C ARG A 612 -26.05 -8.79 -12.08
N ILE A 613 -24.75 -9.09 -11.96
CA ILE A 613 -23.67 -8.50 -12.78
C ILE A 613 -22.84 -9.52 -13.54
N ASN A 614 -23.30 -10.77 -13.64
CA ASN A 614 -22.55 -11.87 -14.29
C ASN A 614 -22.20 -11.59 -15.76
N GLU A 615 -23.06 -10.87 -16.49
CA GLU A 615 -22.82 -10.51 -17.89
C GLU A 615 -21.67 -9.50 -18.09
N MET A 616 -21.31 -8.77 -17.03
CA MET A 616 -20.26 -7.77 -17.03
C MET A 616 -18.92 -8.31 -16.56
N LEU A 617 -18.89 -9.57 -16.10
CA LEU A 617 -17.72 -10.16 -15.44
C LEU A 617 -17.16 -11.33 -16.23
N PRO A 618 -15.84 -11.41 -16.43
CA PRO A 618 -15.23 -12.63 -16.96
C PRO A 618 -15.33 -13.80 -15.96
N HIS A 619 -15.27 -13.53 -14.67
CA HIS A 619 -15.45 -14.50 -13.58
C HIS A 619 -15.66 -13.77 -12.24
N PRO A 620 -16.48 -14.27 -11.30
CA PRO A 620 -16.74 -13.60 -10.01
C PRO A 620 -15.48 -13.30 -9.20
N THR A 621 -14.45 -14.15 -9.25
CA THR A 621 -13.18 -13.94 -8.56
C THR A 621 -12.41 -12.72 -9.04
N CYS A 622 -12.72 -12.20 -10.23
CA CYS A 622 -12.12 -10.98 -10.79
C CYS A 622 -12.63 -9.69 -10.13
N VAL A 623 -13.71 -9.76 -9.35
CA VAL A 623 -14.19 -8.60 -8.58
C VAL A 623 -13.26 -8.36 -7.41
N ILE A 624 -12.71 -7.15 -7.34
CA ILE A 624 -11.76 -6.74 -6.31
C ILE A 624 -12.49 -6.10 -5.14
N SER A 625 -13.39 -5.14 -5.43
CA SER A 625 -14.17 -4.43 -4.41
C SER A 625 -15.52 -4.00 -4.94
N THR A 626 -16.49 -3.91 -4.04
CA THR A 626 -17.84 -3.40 -4.30
C THR A 626 -18.20 -2.39 -3.21
N GLN A 627 -18.65 -1.19 -3.60
CA GLN A 627 -18.97 -0.11 -2.66
C GLN A 627 -20.26 0.58 -3.06
N LEU A 628 -21.18 0.72 -2.10
CA LEU A 628 -22.43 1.44 -2.27
C LEU A 628 -22.24 2.91 -1.91
N THR A 629 -22.77 3.81 -2.73
CA THR A 629 -22.56 5.25 -2.53
C THR A 629 -23.71 6.08 -3.13
N SER A 630 -23.79 7.34 -2.75
CA SER A 630 -24.72 8.30 -3.34
C SER A 630 -23.94 9.36 -4.11
N LEU A 631 -23.74 9.14 -5.40
CA LEU A 631 -22.98 10.03 -6.28
C LEU A 631 -23.89 10.93 -7.12
N ASN A 632 -25.14 10.55 -7.35
CA ASN A 632 -26.13 11.35 -8.06
C ASN A 632 -26.80 12.34 -7.11
N TYR A 633 -26.95 13.58 -7.54
CA TYR A 633 -27.51 14.66 -6.72
C TYR A 633 -28.95 15.05 -7.13
N HIS A 634 -29.55 14.32 -8.05
CA HIS A 634 -30.86 14.70 -8.56
C HIS A 634 -32.01 14.10 -7.72
N SER A 635 -32.98 14.91 -7.40
CA SER A 635 -34.17 14.54 -6.63
C SER A 635 -35.08 13.50 -7.31
N GLU A 636 -34.85 13.19 -8.57
CA GLU A 636 -35.60 12.23 -9.39
C GLU A 636 -34.76 10.96 -9.70
N ALA A 637 -33.59 10.79 -9.07
CA ALA A 637 -32.76 9.60 -9.29
C ALA A 637 -33.44 8.36 -8.69
N SER A 638 -33.39 7.26 -9.42
CA SER A 638 -33.72 5.94 -8.89
C SER A 638 -32.68 5.52 -7.85
N PHE A 639 -33.14 4.97 -6.75
CA PHE A 639 -32.29 4.53 -5.68
C PHE A 639 -32.30 3.00 -5.59
N PHE A 640 -31.17 2.38 -5.26
CA PHE A 640 -31.12 0.99 -4.85
C PHE A 640 -31.78 0.78 -3.49
N CYS A 641 -31.56 1.72 -2.57
CA CYS A 641 -32.18 1.81 -1.25
C CYS A 641 -32.00 3.24 -0.72
N HIS A 642 -32.54 3.55 0.44
CA HIS A 642 -32.59 4.88 1.08
C HIS A 642 -31.37 5.77 0.83
N GLY A 643 -31.45 6.65 -0.18
CA GLY A 643 -30.41 7.62 -0.51
C GLY A 643 -29.18 7.09 -1.25
N MET A 644 -29.10 5.79 -1.53
CA MET A 644 -27.99 5.15 -2.25
C MET A 644 -28.38 4.92 -3.72
N ASP A 645 -27.73 5.66 -4.61
CA ASP A 645 -28.06 5.72 -6.04
C ASP A 645 -26.97 5.18 -6.97
N SER A 646 -25.83 4.82 -6.41
CA SER A 646 -24.64 4.43 -7.19
C SER A 646 -23.88 3.28 -6.55
N LEU A 647 -23.41 2.38 -7.40
CA LEU A 647 -22.59 1.25 -7.00
C LEU A 647 -21.26 1.31 -7.75
N LEU A 648 -20.16 1.33 -7.02
CA LEU A 648 -18.81 1.23 -7.56
C LEU A 648 -18.35 -0.22 -7.50
N VAL A 649 -17.94 -0.76 -8.63
CA VAL A 649 -17.41 -2.13 -8.74
C VAL A 649 -16.05 -2.09 -9.40
N ASN A 650 -15.03 -2.63 -8.73
CA ASN A 650 -13.70 -2.79 -9.30
C ASN A 650 -13.54 -4.22 -9.84
N VAL A 651 -13.42 -4.34 -11.16
CA VAL A 651 -13.24 -5.62 -11.86
C VAL A 651 -11.83 -5.67 -12.46
N SER A 652 -10.98 -6.54 -11.94
CA SER A 652 -9.58 -6.71 -12.42
C SER A 652 -8.78 -5.40 -12.59
N GLY A 653 -9.06 -4.39 -11.76
CA GLY A 653 -8.44 -3.07 -11.86
C GLY A 653 -9.18 -2.07 -12.74
N HIS A 654 -10.36 -2.40 -13.26
CA HIS A 654 -11.26 -1.47 -13.95
C HIS A 654 -12.38 -1.04 -13.01
N LEU A 655 -12.42 0.24 -12.67
CA LEU A 655 -13.45 0.80 -11.80
C LEU A 655 -14.67 1.19 -12.61
N LEU A 656 -15.77 0.49 -12.37
CA LEU A 656 -17.05 0.68 -13.02
C LEU A 656 -18.03 1.37 -12.07
N LEU A 657 -18.81 2.30 -12.60
CA LEU A 657 -19.96 2.90 -11.93
C LEU A 657 -21.24 2.31 -12.51
N LEU A 658 -22.07 1.78 -11.63
CA LEU A 658 -23.40 1.25 -11.95
C LEU A 658 -24.46 2.12 -11.29
N SER A 659 -25.52 2.45 -12.03
CA SER A 659 -26.67 3.22 -11.53
C SER A 659 -27.98 2.51 -11.87
N PRO A 660 -29.00 2.54 -11.01
CA PRO A 660 -30.28 1.90 -11.26
C PRO A 660 -31.05 2.63 -12.37
N PHE A 661 -31.83 1.88 -13.12
CA PHE A 661 -32.71 2.41 -14.17
C PHE A 661 -34.16 2.32 -13.72
N ASN A 662 -34.88 3.44 -13.72
CA ASN A 662 -36.31 3.46 -13.42
C ASN A 662 -37.12 3.16 -14.69
N LYS A 663 -37.86 2.07 -14.67
CA LYS A 663 -38.92 1.84 -15.64
C LYS A 663 -40.21 2.43 -15.12
N GLU A 664 -40.60 3.60 -15.65
CA GLU A 664 -41.83 4.24 -15.28
C GLU A 664 -43.15 3.48 -15.66
N ASN A 665 -43.04 2.30 -16.36
CA ASN A 665 -44.19 1.55 -16.88
C ASN A 665 -43.95 0.03 -16.93
N ALA A 666 -43.55 -0.62 -15.87
CA ALA A 666 -43.55 -2.08 -15.83
C ALA A 666 -44.79 -2.63 -15.11
N GLU A 667 -45.82 -2.94 -15.87
CA GLU A 667 -47.02 -3.66 -15.43
C GLU A 667 -46.80 -5.18 -15.25
N SER A 668 -45.74 -5.61 -14.58
CA SER A 668 -45.61 -7.04 -14.23
C SER A 668 -44.94 -7.20 -12.86
N ASP A 669 -45.73 -7.70 -11.96
CA ASP A 669 -45.51 -7.88 -10.51
C ASP A 669 -44.43 -8.94 -10.11
N ASP A 670 -43.58 -9.43 -11.01
CA ASP A 670 -42.83 -10.65 -10.70
C ASP A 670 -41.30 -10.58 -10.85
N ASP A 671 -40.69 -9.42 -11.07
CA ASP A 671 -39.23 -9.35 -11.15
C ASP A 671 -38.63 -8.30 -10.19
N SER A 672 -38.17 -8.79 -9.03
CA SER A 672 -37.38 -8.04 -8.03
C SER A 672 -35.99 -7.63 -8.51
N HIS A 673 -35.68 -7.74 -9.81
CA HIS A 673 -34.37 -7.45 -10.36
C HIS A 673 -34.28 -6.01 -10.88
N PHE A 674 -33.35 -5.24 -10.29
CA PHE A 674 -33.02 -3.91 -10.77
C PHE A 674 -32.38 -3.99 -12.16
N GLN A 675 -32.89 -3.18 -13.10
CA GLN A 675 -32.22 -2.93 -14.37
C GLN A 675 -31.20 -1.82 -14.18
N LEU A 676 -30.02 -2.00 -14.75
CA LEU A 676 -28.92 -1.06 -14.66
C LEU A 676 -28.75 -0.27 -15.96
N HIS A 677 -28.32 0.97 -15.84
CA HIS A 677 -27.74 1.70 -16.97
C HIS A 677 -26.45 1.01 -17.45
N GLN A 678 -26.01 1.32 -18.67
CA GLN A 678 -24.72 0.84 -19.15
C GLN A 678 -23.61 1.21 -18.17
N PRO A 679 -22.73 0.26 -17.81
CA PRO A 679 -21.62 0.51 -16.90
C PRO A 679 -20.71 1.60 -17.42
N MET A 680 -20.33 2.54 -16.58
CA MET A 680 -19.41 3.61 -16.92
C MET A 680 -18.03 3.30 -16.35
N LEU A 681 -17.00 3.19 -17.21
CA LEU A 681 -15.62 3.05 -16.78
C LEU A 681 -15.10 4.40 -16.25
N ILE A 682 -14.74 4.44 -14.96
CA ILE A 682 -14.18 5.64 -14.31
C ILE A 682 -12.66 5.68 -14.44
N ALA A 683 -12.00 4.58 -14.12
CA ALA A 683 -10.55 4.48 -14.13
C ALA A 683 -10.09 3.04 -14.39
N SER A 684 -8.86 2.90 -14.91
CA SER A 684 -8.16 1.63 -15.09
C SER A 684 -6.92 1.57 -14.19
N GLN A 685 -6.37 0.37 -14.01
CA GLN A 685 -5.23 0.05 -13.14
C GLN A 685 -5.49 0.44 -11.68
N VAL A 686 -6.71 0.21 -11.22
CA VAL A 686 -7.17 0.57 -9.88
C VAL A 686 -6.89 -0.56 -8.90
N GLU A 687 -6.07 -0.28 -7.89
CA GLU A 687 -5.83 -1.22 -6.79
C GLU A 687 -6.90 -1.05 -5.71
N ARG A 688 -7.24 0.18 -5.38
CA ARG A 688 -8.15 0.49 -4.29
C ARG A 688 -8.89 1.79 -4.50
N VAL A 689 -10.07 1.86 -3.88
CA VAL A 689 -10.94 3.03 -3.88
C VAL A 689 -11.33 3.35 -2.44
N TRP A 690 -11.35 4.63 -2.09
CA TRP A 690 -11.91 5.14 -0.83
C TRP A 690 -13.00 6.14 -1.14
N LEU A 691 -14.07 6.03 -0.39
CA LEU A 691 -15.16 7.02 -0.38
C LEU A 691 -14.99 7.84 0.89
N GLN A 692 -14.95 9.14 0.77
CA GLN A 692 -14.80 9.99 1.94
C GLN A 692 -16.06 9.94 2.81
N PRO A 693 -15.93 9.81 4.15
CA PRO A 693 -17.06 9.92 5.05
C PRO A 693 -17.61 11.36 4.98
N GLY A 694 -18.93 11.48 5.07
CA GLY A 694 -19.61 12.75 4.98
C GLY A 694 -19.16 13.75 6.04
N HIS A 695 -18.29 14.67 5.70
CA HIS A 695 -17.99 15.82 6.53
C HIS A 695 -19.13 16.85 6.33
N ARG A 696 -19.98 17.05 7.32
CA ARG A 696 -21.17 17.93 7.20
C ARG A 696 -20.81 19.35 6.75
N ASP A 697 -19.61 19.80 7.09
CA ASP A 697 -19.14 21.16 6.85
C ASP A 697 -18.45 21.36 5.49
N ILE A 698 -18.11 20.27 4.76
CA ILE A 698 -17.39 20.35 3.49
C ILE A 698 -18.11 19.50 2.42
N PRO A 699 -19.23 19.98 1.87
CA PRO A 699 -20.08 19.18 0.96
C PRO A 699 -19.37 18.76 -0.34
N HIS A 700 -18.42 19.55 -0.86
CA HIS A 700 -17.68 19.23 -2.08
C HIS A 700 -16.70 18.07 -1.91
N LEU A 701 -16.19 17.83 -0.71
CA LEU A 701 -15.30 16.72 -0.40
C LEU A 701 -16.07 15.46 0.01
N ASN A 702 -17.28 15.58 0.53
CA ASN A 702 -18.09 14.45 1.01
C ASN A 702 -18.36 13.37 -0.04
N LYS A 703 -18.35 13.73 -1.32
CA LYS A 703 -18.59 12.82 -2.43
C LYS A 703 -17.35 12.64 -3.30
N ALA A 704 -16.17 12.96 -2.77
CA ALA A 704 -14.91 12.69 -3.43
C ALA A 704 -14.62 11.19 -3.45
N VAL A 705 -14.22 10.69 -4.61
CA VAL A 705 -13.78 9.31 -4.79
C VAL A 705 -12.28 9.31 -4.98
N TRP A 706 -11.57 8.70 -4.05
CA TRP A 706 -10.13 8.57 -4.08
C TRP A 706 -9.75 7.24 -4.70
N ILE A 707 -8.94 7.27 -5.74
CA ILE A 707 -8.63 6.11 -6.56
C ILE A 707 -7.11 5.92 -6.59
N ASN A 708 -6.62 4.83 -5.98
CA ASN A 708 -5.22 4.43 -6.13
C ASN A 708 -5.06 3.69 -7.45
N SER A 709 -4.36 4.30 -8.42
CA SER A 709 -4.21 3.74 -9.75
C SER A 709 -2.80 3.88 -10.31
N GLY A 710 -2.24 2.77 -10.82
CA GLY A 710 -0.93 2.73 -11.45
C GLY A 710 0.23 3.01 -10.51
N ILE A 711 1.42 3.27 -11.05
CA ILE A 711 2.64 3.50 -10.27
C ILE A 711 2.60 4.89 -9.66
N ARG A 712 2.53 4.97 -8.32
CA ARG A 712 2.57 6.20 -7.49
C ARG A 712 1.56 7.29 -7.88
N LYS A 713 0.41 6.91 -8.47
CA LYS A 713 -0.61 7.87 -8.89
C LYS A 713 -1.90 7.67 -8.12
N MET A 714 -2.27 8.67 -7.36
CA MET A 714 -3.60 8.82 -6.81
C MET A 714 -4.42 9.66 -7.77
N LYS A 715 -5.67 9.27 -8.01
CA LYS A 715 -6.65 10.09 -8.71
C LYS A 715 -7.78 10.43 -7.75
N VAL A 716 -8.17 11.69 -7.74
CA VAL A 716 -9.34 12.14 -6.98
C VAL A 716 -10.41 12.56 -7.97
N TRP A 717 -11.57 11.93 -7.86
CA TRP A 717 -12.74 12.27 -8.66
C TRP A 717 -13.69 13.09 -7.82
N LEU A 718 -13.86 14.37 -8.16
CA LEU A 718 -14.62 15.35 -7.40
C LEU A 718 -15.88 15.77 -8.13
N PRO A 719 -17.04 15.82 -7.45
CA PRO A 719 -18.25 16.43 -8.01
C PRO A 719 -18.12 17.97 -7.99
N LEU A 720 -18.57 18.62 -9.05
CA LEU A 720 -18.76 20.06 -9.10
C LEU A 720 -20.24 20.35 -8.90
N PHE A 721 -20.62 20.88 -7.75
CA PHE A 721 -21.99 21.29 -7.45
C PHE A 721 -22.22 22.73 -7.85
N HIS A 722 -23.41 23.03 -8.34
CA HIS A 722 -23.87 24.40 -8.58
C HIS A 722 -24.88 24.75 -7.49
N SER A 723 -24.64 25.85 -6.78
CA SER A 723 -25.48 26.34 -5.66
C SER A 723 -26.78 27.01 -6.13
N GLY A 724 -27.12 26.91 -7.40
CA GLY A 724 -28.33 27.56 -7.99
C GLY A 724 -29.45 26.58 -8.27
N ASN A 725 -30.69 26.94 -7.85
CA ASN A 725 -31.93 26.27 -8.20
C ASN A 725 -32.05 26.04 -9.72
N MET A 726 -31.80 24.81 -10.18
CA MET A 726 -32.00 24.43 -11.56
C MET A 726 -33.21 23.50 -11.69
N SER A 727 -34.29 24.06 -12.12
CA SER A 727 -35.38 23.32 -12.77
C SER A 727 -35.00 23.03 -14.21
N SER A 728 -34.49 21.83 -14.52
CA SER A 728 -34.25 21.39 -15.89
C SER A 728 -34.53 19.91 -16.08
N THR A 729 -35.12 19.62 -17.22
CA THR A 729 -35.66 18.35 -17.68
C THR A 729 -34.70 17.17 -17.67
N SER A 730 -35.20 15.99 -17.32
CA SER A 730 -34.55 14.78 -16.90
C SER A 730 -33.55 14.10 -17.89
N GLN A 731 -33.64 14.36 -19.19
CA GLN A 731 -32.76 13.74 -20.18
C GLN A 731 -31.41 14.46 -20.40
N GLU A 732 -31.33 15.74 -20.13
CA GLU A 732 -30.07 16.50 -20.16
C GLU A 732 -29.22 16.26 -18.91
N SER A 733 -29.84 15.82 -17.82
CA SER A 733 -29.19 15.65 -16.51
C SER A 733 -28.14 14.53 -16.49
N ALA A 734 -28.37 13.40 -17.14
CA ALA A 734 -27.41 12.28 -17.15
C ALA A 734 -26.17 12.57 -17.99
N LYS A 735 -26.31 13.27 -19.13
CA LYS A 735 -25.16 13.71 -19.96
C LYS A 735 -24.34 14.79 -19.27
N ASN A 736 -24.99 15.65 -18.50
CA ASN A 736 -24.35 16.74 -17.75
C ASN A 736 -23.65 16.25 -16.49
N PHE A 737 -24.02 15.07 -15.95
CA PHE A 737 -23.41 14.49 -14.76
C PHE A 737 -21.91 14.19 -14.94
N ILE A 738 -21.51 13.59 -16.06
CA ILE A 738 -20.11 13.25 -16.36
C ILE A 738 -19.28 14.50 -16.62
N ALA A 739 -19.86 15.51 -17.28
CA ALA A 739 -19.19 16.77 -17.60
C ALA A 739 -18.91 17.64 -16.36
N ARG A 740 -19.59 17.38 -15.24
CA ARG A 740 -19.47 18.16 -13.99
C ARG A 740 -18.50 17.55 -12.97
N ARG A 741 -17.78 16.48 -13.30
CA ARG A 741 -16.78 15.89 -12.42
C ARG A 741 -15.37 16.10 -12.94
N ILE A 742 -14.47 16.39 -12.04
CA ILE A 742 -13.04 16.56 -12.36
C ILE A 742 -12.25 15.39 -11.79
N MET A 743 -11.44 14.75 -12.64
CA MET A 743 -10.46 13.76 -12.26
C MET A 743 -9.09 14.43 -12.15
N LEU A 744 -8.51 14.41 -10.95
CA LEU A 744 -7.21 15.00 -10.66
C LEU A 744 -6.19 13.90 -10.36
N PRO A 745 -5.12 13.77 -11.15
CA PRO A 745 -3.99 12.93 -10.79
C PRO A 745 -3.12 13.64 -9.75
N ILE A 746 -2.68 12.89 -8.73
CA ILE A 746 -1.78 13.34 -7.66
C ILE A 746 -0.65 12.33 -7.55
N GLU A 747 0.57 12.77 -7.41
CA GLU A 747 1.71 11.92 -7.11
C GLU A 747 1.89 11.83 -5.59
N LEU A 748 2.03 10.61 -5.07
CA LEU A 748 2.24 10.37 -3.65
C LEU A 748 3.64 9.80 -3.40
N ASN A 749 4.29 10.28 -2.34
CA ASN A 749 5.58 9.76 -1.89
C ASN A 749 5.45 8.47 -1.08
N VAL A 750 4.25 8.16 -0.59
CA VAL A 750 3.94 6.97 0.20
C VAL A 750 2.85 6.16 -0.48
N TYR A 751 2.86 4.84 -0.25
CA TYR A 751 1.75 3.99 -0.69
C TYR A 751 0.53 4.22 0.21
N PRO A 752 -0.63 4.66 -0.33
CA PRO A 752 -1.79 4.99 0.47
C PRO A 752 -2.45 3.73 1.04
N ILE A 753 -2.64 3.69 2.35
CA ILE A 753 -3.37 2.63 3.04
C ILE A 753 -4.74 3.12 3.50
N ALA A 754 -4.82 4.35 3.97
CA ALA A 754 -6.04 5.00 4.42
C ALA A 754 -6.07 6.47 3.96
N ILE A 755 -7.26 7.03 3.90
CA ILE A 755 -7.48 8.48 3.71
C ILE A 755 -8.07 9.00 5.02
N ASP A 756 -7.39 9.96 5.63
CA ASP A 756 -7.80 10.59 6.89
C ASP A 756 -9.02 11.51 6.69
N GLU A 757 -9.76 11.81 7.75
CA GLU A 757 -10.89 12.78 7.74
C GLU A 757 -10.48 14.15 7.19
N ASP A 758 -9.25 14.57 7.42
CA ASP A 758 -8.69 15.82 6.87
C ASP A 758 -8.23 15.65 5.40
N CYS A 759 -8.60 14.58 4.70
CA CYS A 759 -8.21 14.32 3.30
C CYS A 759 -6.71 14.13 3.08
N LEU A 760 -5.99 13.60 4.07
CA LEU A 760 -4.58 13.27 3.96
C LEU A 760 -4.40 11.79 3.63
N ALA A 761 -3.55 11.47 2.67
CA ALA A 761 -3.17 10.10 2.38
C ALA A 761 -2.21 9.59 3.47
N CYS A 762 -2.58 8.47 4.10
CA CYS A 762 -1.79 7.81 5.12
C CYS A 762 -1.10 6.58 4.55
N GLY A 763 0.21 6.46 4.76
CA GLY A 763 1.01 5.27 4.46
C GLY A 763 1.74 4.76 5.69
N VAL A 764 2.40 3.60 5.57
CA VAL A 764 3.25 3.04 6.63
C VAL A 764 4.64 2.80 6.07
N GLU A 765 5.65 3.25 6.78
CA GLU A 765 7.06 2.97 6.52
C GLU A 765 7.64 2.15 7.66
N SER A 766 8.45 1.15 7.31
CA SER A 766 9.20 0.36 8.30
C SER A 766 10.57 1.01 8.50
N LEU A 767 10.85 1.42 9.73
CA LEU A 767 12.12 2.02 10.11
C LEU A 767 12.87 1.08 11.04
N PRO A 768 14.17 0.85 10.83
CA PRO A 768 15.00 0.14 11.81
C PRO A 768 15.06 0.97 13.09
N SER A 769 14.84 0.33 14.24
CA SER A 769 14.99 0.99 15.54
C SER A 769 16.48 1.29 15.78
N SER A 770 16.85 2.57 15.66
CA SER A 770 18.18 3.05 16.04
C SER A 770 18.31 3.18 17.56
N THR A 771 18.03 2.11 18.31
CA THR A 771 18.39 2.07 19.71
C THR A 771 19.91 1.93 19.79
N THR A 772 20.57 3.05 20.05
CA THR A 772 21.99 3.17 20.40
C THR A 772 22.29 2.47 21.73
N SER A 773 22.04 1.18 21.82
CA SER A 773 22.59 0.37 22.88
C SER A 773 23.77 -0.41 22.32
N LYS A 774 24.93 -0.22 22.94
CA LYS A 774 26.21 -0.90 22.67
C LYS A 774 26.18 -2.43 22.96
N CYS A 775 25.00 -3.05 22.90
CA CYS A 775 24.85 -4.49 23.00
C CYS A 775 24.76 -5.07 21.58
N GLU A 776 25.84 -5.63 21.12
CA GLU A 776 26.03 -6.25 19.79
C GLU A 776 25.13 -7.48 19.52
N GLU A 777 24.33 -7.92 20.50
CA GLU A 777 23.50 -9.14 20.41
C GLU A 777 21.98 -8.90 20.36
N LEU A 778 21.49 -7.66 20.41
CA LEU A 778 20.05 -7.40 20.35
C LEU A 778 19.57 -7.28 18.92
N VAL A 779 18.64 -8.18 18.58
CA VAL A 779 17.91 -8.23 17.33
C VAL A 779 17.20 -6.90 17.10
N PRO A 780 17.44 -6.18 15.98
CA PRO A 780 16.79 -4.90 15.72
C PRO A 780 15.27 -5.07 15.61
N ILE A 781 14.55 -4.34 16.43
CA ILE A 781 13.09 -4.31 16.39
C ILE A 781 12.66 -3.36 15.26
N LEU A 782 11.88 -3.86 14.32
CA LEU A 782 11.29 -3.02 13.27
C LEU A 782 10.16 -2.18 13.88
N VAL A 783 10.24 -0.88 13.66
CA VAL A 783 9.20 0.08 14.07
C VAL A 783 8.46 0.52 12.81
N HIS A 784 7.14 0.26 12.78
CA HIS A 784 6.28 0.74 11.74
C HIS A 784 5.83 2.18 12.07
N ASN A 785 6.16 3.12 11.23
CA ASN A 785 5.74 4.50 11.39
C ASN A 785 4.63 4.87 10.41
N VAL A 786 3.58 5.53 10.90
CA VAL A 786 2.51 6.06 10.03
C VAL A 786 2.98 7.39 9.47
N THR A 787 3.20 7.43 8.17
CA THR A 787 3.51 8.64 7.44
C THR A 787 2.24 9.18 6.79
N ARG A 788 2.01 10.48 6.95
CA ARG A 788 0.93 11.19 6.29
C ARG A 788 1.51 12.06 5.20
N ASN A 789 1.04 11.90 3.99
CA ASN A 789 1.41 12.79 2.92
C ASN A 789 0.60 14.08 3.06
N ASN A 790 1.29 15.17 3.36
CA ASN A 790 0.71 16.50 3.48
C ASN A 790 0.46 17.18 2.13
N GLU A 791 0.77 16.52 1.02
CA GLU A 791 0.44 17.03 -0.29
C GLU A 791 -1.07 17.00 -0.47
N VAL A 792 -1.62 18.18 -0.34
CA VAL A 792 -3.05 18.41 -0.41
C VAL A 792 -3.43 18.58 -1.88
N PHE A 793 -4.36 17.78 -2.36
CA PHE A 793 -4.82 17.85 -3.76
C PHE A 793 -5.61 19.14 -4.09
N ILE A 794 -6.07 19.88 -3.08
CA ILE A 794 -6.97 21.03 -3.26
C ILE A 794 -6.28 22.15 -4.07
N HIS A 795 -5.00 22.42 -3.86
CA HIS A 795 -4.25 23.40 -4.68
C HIS A 795 -4.24 23.03 -6.16
N CYS A 796 -4.08 21.74 -6.49
CA CYS A 796 -4.15 21.24 -7.86
C CYS A 796 -5.55 21.46 -8.47
N LEU A 797 -6.62 21.22 -7.68
CA LEU A 797 -8.00 21.47 -8.08
C LEU A 797 -8.23 22.96 -8.36
N LEU A 798 -7.85 23.83 -7.43
CA LEU A 798 -8.02 25.27 -7.58
C LEU A 798 -7.24 25.77 -8.80
N ARG A 799 -6.01 25.31 -9.01
CA ARG A 799 -5.19 25.64 -10.20
C ARG A 799 -5.90 25.24 -11.50
N GLN A 800 -6.47 24.03 -11.58
CA GLN A 800 -7.18 23.58 -12.78
C GLN A 800 -8.46 24.41 -13.04
N LEU A 801 -9.18 24.77 -12.00
CA LEU A 801 -10.39 25.62 -12.13
C LEU A 801 -10.03 27.03 -12.60
N LEU A 802 -8.98 27.65 -12.00
CA LEU A 802 -8.50 28.98 -12.39
C LEU A 802 -7.93 28.99 -13.82
N LYS A 803 -7.23 27.94 -14.23
CA LYS A 803 -6.75 27.79 -15.63
C LYS A 803 -7.88 27.70 -16.63
N ARG A 804 -9.03 27.18 -16.25
CA ARG A 804 -10.24 27.06 -17.08
C ARG A 804 -11.19 28.24 -16.97
N ASN A 805 -10.80 29.32 -16.30
CA ASN A 805 -11.65 30.50 -16.00
C ASN A 805 -12.90 30.20 -15.16
N LEU A 806 -12.83 29.17 -14.31
CA LEU A 806 -13.90 28.78 -13.39
C LEU A 806 -13.66 29.32 -11.98
N GLY A 807 -13.31 30.60 -11.85
CA GLY A 807 -12.92 31.23 -10.58
C GLY A 807 -14.02 31.23 -9.52
N ILE A 808 -15.30 31.32 -9.91
CA ILE A 808 -16.44 31.28 -8.98
C ILE A 808 -16.50 29.93 -8.28
N TYR A 809 -16.35 28.82 -9.01
CA TYR A 809 -16.32 27.47 -8.43
C TYR A 809 -15.08 27.26 -7.55
N ALA A 810 -13.93 27.82 -7.98
CA ALA A 810 -12.73 27.79 -7.16
C ALA A 810 -12.93 28.50 -5.82
N LEU A 811 -13.58 29.68 -5.82
CA LEU A 811 -13.89 30.44 -4.62
C LEU A 811 -14.88 29.71 -3.71
N GLU A 812 -15.92 29.09 -4.27
CA GLU A 812 -16.90 28.31 -3.52
C GLU A 812 -16.25 27.12 -2.83
N ILE A 813 -15.44 26.32 -3.54
CA ILE A 813 -14.71 25.18 -2.99
C ILE A 813 -13.71 25.62 -1.93
N ALA A 814 -12.92 26.66 -2.20
CA ALA A 814 -11.92 27.14 -1.25
C ALA A 814 -12.56 27.68 0.03
N SER A 815 -13.71 28.36 -0.09
CA SER A 815 -14.46 28.86 1.06
C SER A 815 -14.99 27.74 1.95
N THR A 816 -15.45 26.63 1.38
CA THR A 816 -15.86 25.44 2.15
C THR A 816 -14.68 24.73 2.81
N CYS A 817 -13.51 24.74 2.16
CA CYS A 817 -12.29 24.12 2.69
C CYS A 817 -11.54 24.99 3.70
N ARG A 818 -11.98 26.22 3.97
CA ARG A 818 -11.28 27.16 4.85
C ARG A 818 -11.12 26.67 6.30
N GLN A 819 -11.98 25.77 6.75
CA GLN A 819 -11.90 25.20 8.10
C GLN A 819 -10.78 24.15 8.25
N LEU A 820 -10.18 23.68 7.15
CA LEU A 820 -9.08 22.74 7.20
C LEU A 820 -7.84 23.39 7.84
N PRO A 821 -7.15 22.68 8.77
CA PRO A 821 -6.03 23.24 9.52
C PRO A 821 -4.83 23.62 8.65
N TYR A 822 -4.78 23.13 7.42
CA TYR A 822 -3.72 23.40 6.44
C TYR A 822 -4.18 24.30 5.27
N PHE A 823 -5.30 25.01 5.40
CA PHE A 823 -5.84 25.85 4.31
C PHE A 823 -4.85 26.94 3.85
N GLY A 824 -4.16 27.60 4.79
CA GLY A 824 -3.12 28.57 4.44
C GLY A 824 -1.99 27.94 3.62
N HIS A 825 -1.63 26.70 3.91
CA HIS A 825 -0.63 25.95 3.14
C HIS A 825 -1.10 25.58 1.72
N ILE A 826 -2.40 25.32 1.54
CA ILE A 826 -3.00 25.12 0.21
C ILE A 826 -2.79 26.35 -0.67
N LEU A 827 -3.04 27.55 -0.13
CA LEU A 827 -2.86 28.80 -0.86
C LEU A 827 -1.38 29.07 -1.16
N GLU A 828 -0.48 28.76 -0.22
CA GLU A 828 0.97 28.83 -0.46
C GLU A 828 1.43 27.91 -1.59
N LEU A 829 0.99 26.63 -1.60
CA LEU A 829 1.34 25.68 -2.65
C LEU A 829 0.81 26.11 -4.00
N LEU A 830 -0.45 26.57 -4.05
CA LEU A 830 -1.06 27.09 -5.28
C LEU A 830 -0.24 28.23 -5.88
N LEU A 831 0.18 29.18 -5.04
CA LEU A 831 0.97 30.32 -5.47
C LEU A 831 2.38 29.88 -5.91
N HIS A 832 3.02 29.02 -5.13
CA HIS A 832 4.37 28.54 -5.40
C HIS A 832 4.46 27.78 -6.71
N ASP A 833 3.55 26.82 -6.95
CA ASP A 833 3.53 26.00 -8.17
C ASP A 833 3.36 26.85 -9.43
N VAL A 834 2.47 27.86 -9.36
CA VAL A 834 2.23 28.74 -10.51
C VAL A 834 3.41 29.70 -10.72
N LEU A 835 3.98 30.24 -9.63
CA LEU A 835 5.14 31.12 -9.69
C LEU A 835 6.37 30.39 -10.26
N ASP A 836 6.61 29.16 -9.82
CA ASP A 836 7.72 28.34 -10.29
C ASP A 836 7.56 27.98 -11.79
N GLU A 837 6.37 27.56 -12.21
CA GLU A 837 6.08 27.26 -13.63
C GLU A 837 6.30 28.50 -14.52
N GLU A 838 5.81 29.67 -14.11
CA GLU A 838 5.95 30.88 -14.91
C GLU A 838 7.36 31.47 -14.88
N ALA A 839 8.06 31.37 -13.76
CA ALA A 839 9.43 31.86 -13.62
C ALA A 839 10.47 30.99 -14.34
N THR A 840 10.24 29.67 -14.44
CA THR A 840 11.14 28.74 -15.10
C THR A 840 10.84 28.55 -16.59
N SER A 841 9.72 29.09 -17.10
CA SER A 841 9.36 29.01 -18.49
C SER A 841 10.35 29.75 -19.38
N SER A 842 10.91 29.06 -20.37
CA SER A 842 11.83 29.63 -21.36
C SER A 842 11.16 30.54 -22.40
N GLU A 843 9.84 30.39 -22.58
CA GLU A 843 9.03 31.18 -23.51
C GLU A 843 7.95 31.95 -22.72
N PRO A 844 7.61 33.19 -23.15
CA PRO A 844 6.56 33.95 -22.49
C PRO A 844 5.21 33.24 -22.67
N ILE A 845 4.53 32.97 -21.53
CA ILE A 845 3.22 32.31 -21.52
C ILE A 845 2.16 33.30 -22.04
N PRO A 846 1.37 32.95 -23.07
CA PRO A 846 0.42 33.89 -23.70
C PRO A 846 -0.66 34.41 -22.74
N ASP A 847 -1.04 33.58 -21.74
CA ASP A 847 -2.09 33.90 -20.76
C ASP A 847 -1.61 33.45 -19.36
N PRO A 848 -0.82 34.27 -18.67
CA PRO A 848 -0.24 33.91 -17.39
C PRO A 848 -1.33 33.72 -16.31
N LEU A 849 -1.17 32.64 -15.53
CA LEU A 849 -2.14 32.28 -14.48
C LEU A 849 -1.88 33.03 -13.17
N LEU A 850 -0.64 33.48 -12.93
CA LEU A 850 -0.20 34.13 -11.71
C LEU A 850 -1.08 35.33 -11.31
N PRO A 851 -1.46 36.26 -12.21
CA PRO A 851 -2.34 37.37 -11.86
C PRO A 851 -3.70 36.90 -11.33
N ARG A 852 -4.26 35.85 -11.93
CA ARG A 852 -5.55 35.28 -11.50
C ARG A 852 -5.43 34.60 -10.13
N VAL A 853 -4.32 33.90 -9.90
CA VAL A 853 -4.06 33.25 -8.61
C VAL A 853 -3.88 34.28 -7.52
N VAL A 854 -3.12 35.34 -7.75
CA VAL A 854 -2.93 36.43 -6.78
C VAL A 854 -4.26 37.13 -6.48
N ALA A 855 -5.06 37.44 -7.52
CA ALA A 855 -6.39 38.01 -7.33
C ALA A 855 -7.33 37.06 -6.56
N PHE A 856 -7.27 35.77 -6.84
CA PHE A 856 -8.04 34.74 -6.13
C PHE A 856 -7.64 34.66 -4.64
N ILE A 857 -6.35 34.64 -4.34
CA ILE A 857 -5.86 34.58 -2.95
C ILE A 857 -6.21 35.86 -2.19
N HIS A 858 -6.31 37.00 -2.88
CA HIS A 858 -6.68 38.29 -2.26
C HIS A 858 -8.08 38.30 -1.64
N GLU A 859 -8.96 37.39 -2.08
CA GLU A 859 -10.32 37.23 -1.49
C GLU A 859 -10.30 36.59 -0.08
N PHE A 860 -9.14 36.07 0.36
CA PHE A 860 -9.00 35.40 1.65
C PHE A 860 -8.16 36.24 2.64
N PRO A 861 -8.50 36.21 3.94
CA PRO A 861 -7.74 36.94 4.96
C PRO A 861 -6.31 36.42 5.12
N GLU A 862 -6.02 35.21 4.65
CA GLU A 862 -4.69 34.60 4.62
C GLU A 862 -3.76 35.18 3.53
N TYR A 863 -4.24 36.14 2.71
CA TYR A 863 -3.53 36.74 1.58
C TYR A 863 -2.13 37.22 1.94
N LEU A 864 -2.04 38.13 2.94
CA LEU A 864 -0.74 38.74 3.33
C LEU A 864 0.25 37.67 3.79
N GLN A 865 -0.21 36.76 4.61
CA GLN A 865 0.61 35.67 5.11
C GLN A 865 1.09 34.78 3.96
N THR A 866 0.20 34.41 3.02
CA THR A 866 0.52 33.56 1.88
C THR A 866 1.59 34.18 0.98
N ILE A 867 1.43 35.45 0.59
CA ILE A 867 2.42 36.15 -0.27
C ILE A 867 3.79 36.21 0.40
N VAL A 868 3.81 36.64 1.67
CA VAL A 868 5.07 36.81 2.42
C VAL A 868 5.76 35.47 2.65
N HIS A 869 5.02 34.44 3.01
CA HIS A 869 5.60 33.09 3.23
C HIS A 869 6.08 32.45 1.92
N CYS A 870 5.36 32.62 0.83
CA CYS A 870 5.79 32.16 -0.49
C CYS A 870 7.11 32.87 -0.89
N ALA A 871 7.17 34.19 -0.78
CA ALA A 871 8.39 34.94 -1.09
C ALA A 871 9.62 34.48 -0.28
N ARG A 872 9.44 34.17 1.01
CA ARG A 872 10.54 33.68 1.87
C ARG A 872 11.05 32.28 1.50
N LYS A 873 10.22 31.44 0.85
CA LYS A 873 10.55 30.08 0.47
C LYS A 873 11.04 29.97 -0.98
N THR A 874 10.90 31.05 -1.76
CA THR A 874 11.30 31.09 -3.16
C THR A 874 12.64 31.81 -3.37
N GLU A 875 13.28 31.56 -4.49
CA GLU A 875 14.53 32.23 -4.87
C GLU A 875 14.33 33.72 -5.12
N LEU A 876 15.37 34.53 -4.84
CA LEU A 876 15.34 35.97 -5.07
C LEU A 876 15.02 36.37 -6.51
N ALA A 877 15.41 35.52 -7.47
CA ALA A 877 15.12 35.74 -8.89
C ALA A 877 13.62 35.83 -9.22
N PHE A 878 12.77 35.12 -8.45
CA PHE A 878 11.33 35.07 -8.65
C PHE A 878 10.57 36.24 -8.01
N TRP A 879 11.22 36.97 -7.10
CA TRP A 879 10.59 38.08 -6.37
C TRP A 879 10.10 39.18 -7.31
N ASN A 880 10.87 39.51 -8.35
CA ASN A 880 10.48 40.55 -9.30
C ASN A 880 9.14 40.19 -10.00
N LEU A 881 8.97 38.94 -10.37
CA LEU A 881 7.73 38.46 -10.99
C LEU A 881 6.59 38.49 -9.97
N LEU A 882 6.79 37.94 -8.78
CA LEU A 882 5.78 37.88 -7.72
C LEU A 882 5.29 39.30 -7.32
N PHE A 883 6.20 40.23 -7.05
CA PHE A 883 5.85 41.57 -6.60
C PHE A 883 5.39 42.51 -7.73
N SER A 884 5.59 42.14 -9.01
CA SER A 884 4.99 42.86 -10.13
C SER A 884 3.48 42.62 -10.25
N VAL A 885 3.03 41.47 -9.78
CA VAL A 885 1.60 41.07 -9.83
C VAL A 885 0.90 41.28 -8.49
N SER A 886 1.61 41.04 -7.38
CA SER A 886 1.14 41.38 -6.03
C SER A 886 1.49 42.81 -5.68
N HIS A 887 1.35 43.19 -4.41
CA HIS A 887 1.76 44.51 -3.95
C HIS A 887 3.28 44.55 -3.67
N HIS A 888 3.89 45.73 -3.83
CA HIS A 888 5.30 45.95 -3.44
C HIS A 888 5.50 45.65 -1.95
N PRO A 889 6.64 45.07 -1.52
CA PRO A 889 6.88 44.70 -0.12
C PRO A 889 6.64 45.80 0.91
N ARG A 890 6.90 47.07 0.57
CA ARG A 890 6.56 48.22 1.44
C ARG A 890 5.06 48.35 1.69
N GLU A 891 4.26 48.13 0.66
CA GLU A 891 2.81 48.22 0.79
C GLU A 891 2.26 47.03 1.56
N LEU A 892 2.77 45.80 1.28
CA LEU A 892 2.44 44.60 2.05
C LEU A 892 2.77 44.81 3.55
N PHE A 893 3.91 45.37 3.87
CA PHE A 893 4.30 45.70 5.25
C PHE A 893 3.31 46.67 5.92
N LYS A 894 2.93 47.72 5.20
CA LYS A 894 1.94 48.70 5.73
C LYS A 894 0.55 48.05 5.92
N MET A 895 0.15 47.15 5.01
CA MET A 895 -1.11 46.38 5.12
C MET A 895 -1.05 45.46 6.34
N CYS A 896 0.05 44.74 6.55
CA CYS A 896 0.24 43.87 7.72
C CYS A 896 0.10 44.63 9.04
N LEU A 897 0.67 45.84 9.13
CA LEU A 897 0.53 46.72 10.32
C LEU A 897 -0.91 47.18 10.51
N LYS A 898 -1.62 47.52 9.42
CA LYS A 898 -3.01 47.97 9.47
C LYS A 898 -3.97 46.82 9.90
N GLU A 899 -3.71 45.60 9.45
CA GLU A 899 -4.51 44.42 9.76
C GLU A 899 -4.10 43.70 11.05
N ASP A 900 -3.15 44.25 11.81
CA ASP A 900 -2.66 43.63 13.05
C ASP A 900 -1.93 42.31 12.90
N GLN A 901 -1.41 42.00 11.71
CA GLN A 901 -0.64 40.81 11.43
C GLN A 901 0.86 41.01 11.70
N LEU A 902 1.24 41.17 12.97
CA LEU A 902 2.63 41.56 13.35
C LEU A 902 3.64 40.43 13.05
N ASP A 903 3.25 39.16 13.14
CA ASP A 903 4.11 38.02 12.81
C ASP A 903 4.44 37.99 11.30
N THR A 904 3.44 38.28 10.46
CA THR A 904 3.61 38.44 9.00
C THR A 904 4.46 39.65 8.67
N ALA A 905 4.24 40.77 9.37
CA ALA A 905 5.07 42.00 9.23
C ALA A 905 6.53 41.72 9.57
N THR A 906 6.82 40.95 10.62
CA THR A 906 8.18 40.53 10.98
C THR A 906 8.84 39.71 9.87
N SER A 907 8.07 38.80 9.27
CA SER A 907 8.52 38.01 8.11
C SER A 907 8.78 38.89 6.88
N CYS A 908 7.98 39.93 6.66
CA CYS A 908 8.15 40.87 5.57
C CYS A 908 9.41 41.74 5.71
N LEU A 909 9.90 42.02 6.95
CA LEU A 909 11.17 42.75 7.18
C LEU A 909 12.37 42.05 6.54
N ILE A 910 12.40 40.70 6.53
CA ILE A 910 13.50 39.95 5.92
C ILE A 910 13.53 40.19 4.40
N ILE A 911 12.35 40.27 3.78
CA ILE A 911 12.22 40.54 2.34
C ILE A 911 12.67 42.00 2.06
N LEU A 912 12.22 42.96 2.88
CA LEU A 912 12.58 44.35 2.74
C LEU A 912 14.08 44.58 2.89
N GLN A 913 14.74 43.86 3.82
CA GLN A 913 16.19 43.95 4.01
C GLN A 913 16.97 43.55 2.76
N SER A 914 16.44 42.59 1.99
CA SER A 914 17.08 42.09 0.76
C SER A 914 16.83 42.99 -0.45
N MET A 915 15.76 43.80 -0.44
CA MET A 915 15.32 44.61 -1.57
C MET A 915 15.59 46.13 -1.39
N GLU A 916 15.76 46.59 -0.16
CA GLU A 916 15.85 48.00 0.14
C GLU A 916 17.16 48.35 0.87
N SER A 917 17.43 49.65 0.99
CA SER A 917 18.60 50.12 1.75
C SER A 917 18.47 49.78 3.24
N THR A 918 19.60 49.60 3.89
CA THR A 918 19.71 49.36 5.35
C THR A 918 18.99 50.43 6.19
N VAL A 919 19.03 51.68 5.75
CA VAL A 919 18.31 52.78 6.41
C VAL A 919 16.79 52.60 6.40
N ALA A 920 16.23 52.23 5.25
CA ALA A 920 14.80 51.96 5.09
C ALA A 920 14.36 50.74 5.93
N SER A 921 15.17 49.68 5.95
CA SER A 921 14.92 48.48 6.73
C SER A 921 14.89 48.76 8.22
N VAL A 922 15.82 49.62 8.72
CA VAL A 922 15.84 50.06 10.10
C VAL A 922 14.60 50.89 10.45
N GLN A 923 14.16 51.79 9.58
CA GLN A 923 12.92 52.57 9.80
C GLN A 923 11.70 51.66 9.91
N HIS A 924 11.57 50.68 9.02
CA HIS A 924 10.45 49.70 9.07
C HIS A 924 10.50 48.84 10.33
N ALA A 925 11.70 48.36 10.72
CA ALA A 925 11.88 47.58 11.95
C ALA A 925 11.57 48.40 13.21
N THR A 926 11.96 49.68 13.26
CA THR A 926 11.66 50.53 14.37
C THR A 926 10.16 50.79 14.52
N ARG A 927 9.46 51.02 13.40
CA ARG A 927 8.01 51.19 13.40
C ARG A 927 7.27 49.94 13.85
N LEU A 928 7.73 48.77 13.41
CA LEU A 928 7.14 47.49 13.84
C LEU A 928 7.40 47.24 15.34
N LEU A 929 8.59 47.61 15.85
CA LEU A 929 8.91 47.55 17.28
C LEU A 929 7.96 48.43 18.12
N GLU A 930 7.69 49.65 17.69
CA GLU A 930 6.75 50.54 18.33
C GLU A 930 5.33 49.93 18.42
N GLU A 931 4.84 49.39 17.31
CA GLU A 931 3.55 48.71 17.28
C GLU A 931 3.54 47.44 18.15
N ALA A 932 4.59 46.60 18.12
CA ALA A 932 4.71 45.40 18.95
C ALA A 932 4.73 45.74 20.46
N LEU A 933 5.41 46.83 20.85
CA LEU A 933 5.43 47.31 22.23
C LEU A 933 4.06 47.87 22.68
N ASN A 934 3.40 48.63 21.82
CA ASN A 934 2.07 49.21 22.09
C ASN A 934 1.04 48.06 22.31
N LYS A 935 1.15 46.98 21.55
CA LYS A 935 0.25 45.82 21.61
C LYS A 935 0.71 44.72 22.58
N ARG A 936 1.78 44.96 23.34
CA ARG A 936 2.36 44.05 24.34
C ARG A 936 2.76 42.68 23.77
N ARG A 937 3.20 42.62 22.50
CA ARG A 937 3.74 41.42 21.85
C ARG A 937 5.23 41.25 22.13
N TRP A 938 5.58 40.84 23.35
CA TRP A 938 6.95 40.87 23.87
C TRP A 938 7.91 39.93 23.09
N LEU A 939 7.44 38.77 22.58
CA LEU A 939 8.29 37.87 21.81
C LEU A 939 8.71 38.51 20.48
N ILE A 940 7.77 39.12 19.77
CA ILE A 940 8.02 39.82 18.51
C ILE A 940 8.97 40.98 18.76
N ALA A 941 8.71 41.78 19.79
CA ALA A 941 9.58 42.92 20.17
C ALA A 941 11.02 42.47 20.45
N ARG A 942 11.21 41.38 21.17
CA ARG A 942 12.53 40.77 21.42
C ARG A 942 13.25 40.39 20.13
N ASP A 943 12.54 39.74 19.21
CA ASP A 943 13.12 39.24 17.96
C ASP A 943 13.45 40.42 17.01
N ILE A 944 12.65 41.48 16.99
CA ILE A 944 12.96 42.71 16.24
C ILE A 944 14.18 43.43 16.84
N VAL A 945 14.32 43.47 18.17
CA VAL A 945 15.51 44.03 18.82
C VAL A 945 16.77 43.24 18.44
N ARG A 946 16.69 41.91 18.39
CA ARG A 946 17.79 41.07 17.90
C ARG A 946 18.13 41.38 16.44
N PHE A 947 17.13 41.52 15.60
CA PHE A 947 17.31 41.91 14.20
C PHE A 947 17.99 43.26 14.08
N LEU A 948 17.53 44.29 14.79
CA LEU A 948 18.17 45.65 14.78
C LEU A 948 19.61 45.62 15.26
N ARG A 949 19.96 44.76 16.21
CA ARG A 949 21.35 44.60 16.69
C ARG A 949 22.24 43.83 15.70
N SER A 950 21.68 43.04 14.79
CA SER A 950 22.44 42.31 13.78
C SER A 950 22.81 43.15 12.56
N ILE A 951 22.24 44.34 12.42
CA ILE A 951 22.56 45.29 11.34
C ILE A 951 23.84 46.04 11.69
N ASP A 952 24.86 45.93 10.83
CA ASP A 952 26.14 46.62 11.02
C ASP A 952 25.98 48.13 10.91
N GLY A 953 26.33 48.85 12.00
CA GLY A 953 26.21 50.30 12.05
C GLY A 953 27.15 51.07 11.11
N THR A 954 28.08 50.40 10.42
CA THR A 954 29.06 51.03 9.50
C THR A 954 28.48 51.38 8.13
N GLU A 955 27.31 50.83 7.76
CA GLU A 955 26.63 51.12 6.49
C GLU A 955 25.57 52.23 6.59
N LEU A 956 25.41 52.86 7.76
CA LEU A 956 24.42 53.88 8.03
C LEU A 956 25.05 55.27 7.88
N ASP A 957 24.99 55.87 6.70
CA ASP A 957 25.46 57.25 6.48
C ASP A 957 24.56 58.30 7.16
N GLU A 958 23.29 57.97 7.43
CA GLU A 958 22.34 58.82 8.15
C GLU A 958 21.65 58.04 9.28
N VAL A 959 21.74 58.56 10.51
CA VAL A 959 21.07 57.94 11.67
C VAL A 959 19.59 58.32 11.65
N PRO A 960 18.64 57.33 11.71
CA PRO A 960 17.22 57.62 11.79
C PRO A 960 16.87 58.49 13.00
N GLU A 961 16.01 59.47 12.81
CA GLU A 961 15.59 60.42 13.87
C GLU A 961 14.72 59.84 14.98
N SER A 962 14.44 58.51 14.93
CA SER A 962 13.62 57.87 15.96
C SER A 962 14.31 57.81 17.33
N PRO A 963 13.67 58.35 18.40
CA PRO A 963 14.24 58.35 19.74
C PRO A 963 14.47 56.94 20.32
N LEU A 964 13.78 55.94 19.86
CA LEU A 964 13.93 54.54 20.25
C LEU A 964 15.20 53.90 19.66
N TYR A 965 15.50 54.18 18.39
CA TYR A 965 16.67 53.65 17.72
C TYR A 965 17.98 54.14 18.33
N GLN A 966 18.06 55.44 18.66
CA GLN A 966 19.23 56.04 19.31
C GLN A 966 19.53 55.49 20.71
N LYS A 967 18.54 54.94 21.41
CA LYS A 967 18.69 54.28 22.70
C LYS A 967 19.10 52.82 22.65
N LEU A 968 18.84 52.12 21.52
CA LEU A 968 19.08 50.71 21.37
C LEU A 968 20.46 50.34 20.81
N ILE A 969 21.10 51.29 20.07
CA ILE A 969 22.45 51.09 19.51
C ILE A 969 23.39 52.12 20.08
N PRO A 970 24.28 51.77 21.04
CA PRO A 970 25.29 52.70 21.57
C PRO A 970 26.32 53.01 20.48
N LYS A 971 26.58 54.34 20.26
CA LYS A 971 27.65 54.79 19.37
C LYS A 971 29.02 54.31 19.88
N GLY A 972 29.63 53.42 19.11
CA GLY A 972 31.04 53.07 19.23
C GLY A 972 31.38 51.76 19.95
N ASN A 973 31.05 50.62 19.38
CA ASN A 973 31.74 49.38 19.71
C ASN A 973 32.15 48.62 18.43
N LYS A 974 33.42 48.21 18.43
CA LYS A 974 34.04 47.40 17.39
C LYS A 974 33.28 46.09 17.22
N PRO A 975 33.22 45.50 15.99
CA PRO A 975 32.57 44.25 15.75
C PRO A 975 33.18 43.13 16.60
N LEU A 976 32.32 42.40 17.33
CA LEU A 976 32.72 41.19 18.05
C LEU A 976 32.99 40.11 17.03
N HIS A 977 34.28 39.79 16.88
CA HIS A 977 34.67 38.56 16.20
C HIS A 977 33.98 37.35 16.83
N VAL A 978 33.34 36.59 16.00
CA VAL A 978 32.80 35.25 16.32
C VAL A 978 33.99 34.37 16.77
N LEU A 979 34.10 34.14 18.07
CA LEU A 979 34.92 33.06 18.62
C LEU A 979 34.05 31.80 18.71
N SER A 980 34.47 30.78 17.96
CA SER A 980 34.02 29.42 18.11
C SER A 980 34.45 28.82 19.44
N ASP A 981 33.59 27.98 19.99
CA ASP A 981 33.83 26.99 21.06
C ASP A 981 33.95 27.50 22.53
N SER A 982 32.79 27.57 23.19
CA SER A 982 32.54 26.91 24.50
C SER A 982 31.14 27.26 25.03
N ALA A 983 30.36 26.24 25.31
CA ALA A 983 28.91 26.32 25.61
C ALA A 983 28.59 26.76 27.06
N SER A 984 29.54 27.31 27.84
CA SER A 984 29.31 27.69 29.26
C SER A 984 29.23 29.19 29.53
N ASP A 985 29.68 30.04 28.61
CA ASP A 985 29.68 31.50 28.84
C ASP A 985 28.49 32.25 28.22
N ASP A 986 27.75 31.59 27.32
CA ASP A 986 26.59 32.20 26.64
C ASP A 986 25.39 32.49 27.57
N TYR A 987 25.23 31.73 28.66
CA TYR A 987 24.14 31.96 29.61
C TYR A 987 24.27 33.28 30.37
N ASN A 988 25.46 33.69 30.71
CA ASN A 988 25.68 34.95 31.42
C ASN A 988 25.57 36.21 30.54
N LEU A 989 25.91 36.09 29.26
CA LEU A 989 25.73 37.19 28.29
C LEU A 989 24.25 37.41 27.90
N VAL A 990 23.48 36.29 27.81
CA VAL A 990 22.03 36.34 27.57
C VAL A 990 21.31 36.90 28.80
N PHE A 991 21.73 36.55 30.02
CA PHE A 991 21.13 37.06 31.26
C PHE A 991 21.41 38.57 31.44
N ASN A 992 22.60 39.05 31.14
CA ASN A 992 22.92 40.47 31.20
C ASN A 992 22.22 41.32 30.13
N SER A 993 22.04 40.78 28.93
CA SER A 993 21.25 41.44 27.87
C SER A 993 19.74 41.43 28.16
N ILE A 994 19.22 40.42 28.86
CA ILE A 994 17.82 40.36 29.31
C ILE A 994 17.62 41.38 30.47
N SER A 995 18.58 41.56 31.37
CA SER A 995 18.49 42.55 32.44
C SER A 995 18.50 43.98 31.90
N ASP A 996 19.29 44.28 30.85
CA ASP A 996 19.30 45.59 30.20
C ASP A 996 18.02 45.86 29.39
N ILE A 997 17.45 44.86 28.75
CA ILE A 997 16.14 44.97 28.10
C ILE A 997 15.04 45.10 29.15
N GLY A 998 15.12 44.35 30.25
CA GLY A 998 14.23 44.47 31.39
C GLY A 998 14.27 45.89 32.03
N THR A 999 15.45 46.47 32.19
CA THR A 999 15.58 47.82 32.73
C THR A 999 15.07 48.88 31.75
N THR A 1000 15.26 48.69 30.45
CA THR A 1000 14.75 49.62 29.42
C THR A 1000 13.24 49.49 29.26
N CYS A 1001 12.70 48.28 29.25
CA CYS A 1001 11.26 48.03 29.31
C CYS A 1001 10.65 48.50 30.63
N TRP A 1002 11.35 48.34 31.76
CA TRP A 1002 10.90 48.82 33.08
C TRP A 1002 10.84 50.35 33.14
N ARG A 1003 11.79 51.05 32.54
CA ARG A 1003 11.76 52.52 32.42
C ARG A 1003 10.64 53.04 31.54
N PHE A 1004 10.32 52.30 30.47
CA PHE A 1004 9.18 52.59 29.59
C PHE A 1004 7.83 52.28 30.26
N VAL A 1005 7.72 51.14 30.95
CA VAL A 1005 6.55 50.76 31.76
C VAL A 1005 6.37 51.74 32.92
N ARG A 1006 7.45 52.20 33.56
CA ARG A 1006 7.40 53.24 34.63
C ARG A 1006 6.93 54.58 34.09
N GLY A 1007 7.32 54.91 32.85
CA GLY A 1007 6.82 56.12 32.15
C GLY A 1007 5.32 56.06 31.81
N LEU A 1008 4.80 54.86 31.59
CA LEU A 1008 3.35 54.59 31.37
C LEU A 1008 2.56 54.55 32.69
N CYS A 1009 3.14 54.04 33.77
CA CYS A 1009 2.52 54.00 35.10
C CYS A 1009 2.33 55.41 35.70
N THR A 1010 3.18 56.37 35.35
CA THR A 1010 3.01 57.79 35.77
C THR A 1010 1.87 58.51 35.02
N LYS A 1011 1.29 57.89 34.01
CA LYS A 1011 0.09 58.37 33.25
C LYS A 1011 -1.22 57.65 33.59
N GLY A 1012 -1.37 57.07 34.76
CA GLY A 1012 -2.70 56.73 35.26
C GLY A 1012 -3.13 55.27 35.30
N PHE A 1013 -2.24 54.28 35.19
CA PHE A 1013 -2.58 52.86 35.32
C PHE A 1013 -1.89 52.18 36.50
N GLY A 1014 -2.39 52.44 37.70
CA GLY A 1014 -1.76 52.02 38.96
C GLY A 1014 -2.20 50.68 39.58
N SER A 1015 -2.82 49.72 38.90
CA SER A 1015 -3.36 48.56 39.60
C SER A 1015 -3.11 47.17 38.98
N PHE A 1016 -2.15 47.01 38.07
CA PHE A 1016 -1.94 45.69 37.40
C PHE A 1016 -0.53 45.06 37.47
N CYS A 1017 0.34 45.60 38.33
CA CYS A 1017 1.75 45.15 38.43
C CYS A 1017 2.04 44.10 39.50
N VAL A 1018 1.06 43.39 40.07
CA VAL A 1018 1.29 42.42 41.17
C VAL A 1018 1.13 40.95 40.80
N SER A 1019 0.78 40.58 39.54
CA SER A 1019 0.46 39.17 39.20
C SER A 1019 1.47 38.47 38.28
N PHE A 1020 2.64 38.98 38.01
CA PHE A 1020 3.68 38.22 37.34
C PHE A 1020 4.97 38.24 38.14
N GLY A 1021 5.20 37.12 38.87
CA GLY A 1021 6.48 36.88 39.54
C GLY A 1021 7.59 36.66 38.50
N PHE A 1022 8.66 37.45 38.63
CA PHE A 1022 9.97 37.19 38.08
C PHE A 1022 10.81 36.48 39.12
#